data_258e1cb6c0bba04c1ecc0ef01df3b2a8
#
_entry.id   258e1cb6c0bba04c1ecc0ef01df3b2a8
#
_cell.length_a   1.000
_cell.length_b   1.000
_cell.length_c   1.000
_cell.angle_alpha   90.00
_cell.angle_beta   90.00
_cell.angle_gamma   90.00
#
_symmetry.space_group_name_H-M   'P 1'
#
loop_
_entity.id
_entity.type
_entity.pdbx_description
1 polymer ?
#
loop_
_entity_poly.entity_id
_entity_poly.type
_entity_poly.pdbx_seq_one_letter_code
_entity_poly.pdbx_strand_id
1 'polypeptide(L)'
;MTRTLSVFVLAVLCAMLAAGVPAGDRVPGPHGSEGVTTTNWTLSPAGIQVAVGDRPLGAALSPDGRYLAVSNDGQGIQSLALVDTAARQVVQTIPYRTPKALYAGVAWAPDGRRLFASAGGNDLVRVYEMQAGGITETGQIALPARAYPAGLAVTPNGRTLLVVENLANRVQAVDLATGQVAASAQTGPLPYAVAVTPAGDKAYVSNWGDRTVTVLRVSGLEVLATVTVGLHPEALTVDPVRPRLYVANADDDSVSIVDTRSDRVAATVSLAPYPGAPEGSIPDWLAASPDGRRLFVANAGNNDVAVIDLASAPAAAAPRITGLIPTAWYPTTVTVSRDGGTLFVTNAKGLGAGPDPRGPSPVPRPAAGAQYIGNMMVGTVSIIPVPEGPALAGMTARTVQNNGFDETRNRLVAGGPVPPVAIPRRVGSPSLIKHVIYVIKENRTYDQVLGDLPKGNGDPSLVLFGRDTTPNHHRLAQDFVLLDNFYADAEVSADGHNWAMAAIANDYVQKNWPANYSDRGRDFDFQGEQPAAYPRSGFLWDAAGRAGVSYRVYGEFTEFGMVPSRGTMPSLSGHVAPGFRGYDLTVPDQTRIDEWLKEFREFERQGTLPQLMILWLPRDHTAGTRPGAPTPQAMVADNDLALGRLVETVSRSRYAADTVIFATEDDAQNGPDHVDAHRTIAVLAGVFVRRGTVDHTLYSTVSLLRTIELILGLPPLTQFDAAAQPLLGEFTDRPAPFTYTASMPRQSLVALNAPTAPGAAESLRLPLTEVDEVPPAVLNRILWRAIKGDVPMPATPATRR
;
A
#
# COMPACT_ATOMS: atom_id res chain seq x y z
N MET A 1 -49.33 32.68 -8.60
CA MET A 1 -49.01 31.33 -9.09
C MET A 1 -47.58 31.18 -9.64
N THR A 2 -46.67 32.13 -9.44
CA THR A 2 -45.30 32.15 -10.05
C THR A 2 -44.16 31.98 -9.05
N ARG A 3 -44.42 31.79 -7.75
CA ARG A 3 -43.37 31.54 -6.74
C ARG A 3 -43.20 30.10 -6.28
N THR A 4 -44.12 29.21 -6.62
CA THR A 4 -44.08 27.78 -6.22
C THR A 4 -43.38 26.90 -7.26
N LEU A 5 -43.19 27.36 -8.49
CA LEU A 5 -42.48 26.58 -9.52
C LEU A 5 -40.96 26.68 -9.42
N SER A 6 -40.42 27.78 -8.91
CA SER A 6 -38.95 27.98 -8.79
C SER A 6 -38.32 27.15 -7.65
N VAL A 7 -39.06 26.82 -6.61
CA VAL A 7 -38.55 26.00 -5.48
C VAL A 7 -38.50 24.50 -5.87
N PHE A 8 -39.43 24.06 -6.72
CA PHE A 8 -39.48 22.67 -7.20
C PHE A 8 -38.38 22.35 -8.24
N VAL A 9 -38.02 23.32 -9.05
CA VAL A 9 -36.93 23.14 -10.04
C VAL A 9 -35.54 23.12 -9.36
N LEU A 10 -35.36 23.92 -8.28
CA LEU A 10 -34.09 23.93 -7.53
C LEU A 10 -33.93 22.65 -6.68
N ALA A 11 -35.04 22.10 -6.13
CA ALA A 11 -35.00 20.84 -5.39
C ALA A 11 -34.76 19.61 -6.30
N VAL A 12 -35.23 19.65 -7.54
CA VAL A 12 -34.96 18.56 -8.52
C VAL A 12 -33.55 18.65 -9.09
N LEU A 13 -32.95 19.85 -9.24
CA LEU A 13 -31.56 20.00 -9.65
C LEU A 13 -30.56 19.60 -8.55
N CYS A 14 -30.90 19.84 -7.27
CA CYS A 14 -30.05 19.35 -6.15
C CYS A 14 -30.17 17.82 -5.93
N ALA A 15 -31.26 17.19 -6.35
CA ALA A 15 -31.41 15.72 -6.26
C ALA A 15 -30.72 14.96 -7.43
N MET A 16 -30.35 15.63 -8.50
CA MET A 16 -29.61 14.98 -9.61
C MET A 16 -28.08 15.03 -9.48
N LEU A 17 -27.53 15.69 -8.45
CA LEU A 17 -26.09 15.74 -8.17
C LEU A 17 -25.62 14.70 -7.15
N ALA A 18 -26.49 13.74 -6.76
CA ALA A 18 -26.16 12.66 -5.84
C ALA A 18 -26.46 11.26 -6.42
N ALA A 19 -26.49 11.11 -7.72
CA ALA A 19 -26.48 9.79 -8.32
C ALA A 19 -25.02 9.28 -8.34
N GLY A 20 -24.58 8.66 -7.24
CA GLY A 20 -23.36 7.86 -7.26
C GLY A 20 -23.46 6.78 -8.34
N VAL A 21 -22.32 6.40 -8.92
CA VAL A 21 -22.24 5.31 -9.88
C VAL A 21 -22.97 4.09 -9.31
N PRO A 22 -23.89 3.45 -10.07
CA PRO A 22 -24.56 2.23 -9.62
C PRO A 22 -23.53 1.20 -9.12
N ALA A 23 -23.83 0.49 -8.04
CA ALA A 23 -22.88 -0.40 -7.38
C ALA A 23 -22.30 -1.50 -8.30
N GLY A 24 -22.93 -1.82 -9.43
CA GLY A 24 -22.47 -2.80 -10.40
C GLY A 24 -21.47 -2.28 -11.45
N ASP A 25 -21.25 -0.94 -11.53
CA ASP A 25 -20.37 -0.34 -12.52
C ASP A 25 -19.14 0.33 -11.86
N ARG A 26 -18.96 0.14 -10.55
CA ARG A 26 -17.88 0.77 -9.80
C ARG A 26 -16.60 -0.05 -9.94
N VAL A 27 -15.56 0.58 -10.47
CA VAL A 27 -14.22 0.01 -10.63
C VAL A 27 -13.17 0.95 -10.05
N PRO A 28 -12.01 0.46 -9.59
CA PRO A 28 -10.90 1.32 -9.16
C PRO A 28 -10.34 2.20 -10.28
N GLY A 29 -9.54 3.18 -9.89
CA GLY A 29 -8.83 4.08 -10.81
C GLY A 29 -9.52 5.42 -11.05
N PRO A 30 -9.03 6.19 -12.04
CA PRO A 30 -9.50 7.55 -12.31
C PRO A 30 -10.88 7.59 -12.97
N HIS A 31 -11.77 8.47 -12.44
CA HIS A 31 -13.10 8.75 -12.97
C HIS A 31 -13.29 10.28 -13.16
N GLY A 32 -12.66 10.86 -14.17
CA GLY A 32 -12.63 12.30 -14.38
C GLY A 32 -11.78 13.02 -13.33
N SER A 33 -12.40 13.86 -12.51
CA SER A 33 -11.73 14.55 -11.39
C SER A 33 -11.79 13.79 -10.05
N GLU A 34 -12.46 12.66 -10.01
CA GLU A 34 -12.60 11.77 -8.88
C GLU A 34 -11.89 10.44 -9.16
N GLY A 35 -11.76 9.59 -8.16
CA GLY A 35 -11.23 8.24 -8.30
C GLY A 35 -11.88 7.27 -7.32
N VAL A 36 -11.54 6.00 -7.49
CA VAL A 36 -11.95 4.92 -6.58
C VAL A 36 -10.70 4.11 -6.23
N THR A 37 -10.48 3.86 -4.94
CA THR A 37 -9.40 2.97 -4.49
C THR A 37 -9.80 1.51 -4.63
N THR A 38 -8.85 0.60 -4.60
CA THR A 38 -9.10 -0.86 -4.56
C THR A 38 -9.92 -1.26 -3.33
N THR A 39 -9.72 -0.58 -2.20
CA THR A 39 -10.52 -0.75 -0.97
C THR A 39 -11.96 -0.19 -1.06
N ASN A 40 -12.37 0.25 -2.26
CA ASN A 40 -13.70 0.80 -2.56
C ASN A 40 -14.00 2.16 -1.91
N TRP A 41 -12.99 2.93 -1.54
CA TRP A 41 -13.17 4.31 -1.10
C TRP A 41 -13.22 5.27 -2.29
N THR A 42 -13.92 6.39 -2.14
CA THR A 42 -13.97 7.43 -3.16
C THR A 42 -12.85 8.45 -2.93
N LEU A 43 -12.21 8.86 -4.00
CA LEU A 43 -11.25 9.98 -4.01
C LEU A 43 -11.94 11.19 -4.64
N SER A 44 -12.15 12.25 -3.87
CA SER A 44 -12.71 13.50 -4.38
C SER A 44 -11.84 14.69 -3.91
N PRO A 45 -10.61 14.80 -4.45
CA PRO A 45 -9.59 15.71 -3.93
C PRO A 45 -10.02 17.16 -4.03
N ALA A 46 -9.82 17.90 -2.94
CA ALA A 46 -10.06 19.34 -2.88
C ALA A 46 -9.02 20.12 -3.70
N GLY A 47 -9.42 21.28 -4.19
CA GLY A 47 -8.52 22.21 -4.89
C GLY A 47 -8.15 21.78 -6.30
N ILE A 48 -7.03 22.31 -6.80
CA ILE A 48 -6.51 22.04 -8.14
C ILE A 48 -5.46 20.95 -8.04
N GLN A 49 -5.57 19.94 -8.91
CA GLN A 49 -4.61 18.83 -8.97
C GLN A 49 -3.55 19.12 -10.05
N VAL A 50 -2.28 19.14 -9.66
CA VAL A 50 -1.13 19.30 -10.56
C VAL A 50 -0.34 18.00 -10.58
N ALA A 51 -0.28 17.31 -11.71
CA ALA A 51 0.52 16.11 -11.89
C ALA A 51 2.02 16.46 -11.81
N VAL A 52 2.80 15.70 -11.01
CA VAL A 52 4.22 15.99 -10.76
C VAL A 52 5.17 14.87 -11.14
N GLY A 53 4.81 13.63 -10.98
CA GLY A 53 5.68 12.48 -11.31
C GLY A 53 5.25 11.20 -10.63
N ASP A 54 6.19 10.27 -10.50
CA ASP A 54 5.99 8.95 -9.92
C ASP A 54 6.17 9.02 -8.39
N ARG A 55 5.10 8.83 -7.63
CA ARG A 55 5.09 8.72 -6.16
C ARG A 55 5.86 9.84 -5.44
N PRO A 56 5.34 11.09 -5.40
CA PRO A 56 5.95 12.17 -4.62
C PRO A 56 5.96 11.83 -3.12
N LEU A 57 7.13 11.89 -2.47
CA LEU A 57 7.31 11.64 -1.04
C LEU A 57 7.75 12.87 -0.26
N GLY A 58 8.49 13.79 -0.85
CA GLY A 58 9.01 14.97 -0.19
C GLY A 58 8.64 16.26 -0.91
N ALA A 59 8.39 17.33 -0.16
CA ALA A 59 8.16 18.65 -0.74
C ALA A 59 8.66 19.78 0.17
N ALA A 60 9.19 20.84 -0.46
CA ALA A 60 9.63 22.05 0.25
C ALA A 60 9.24 23.32 -0.52
N LEU A 61 8.58 24.25 0.15
CA LEU A 61 8.22 25.56 -0.39
C LEU A 61 9.43 26.49 -0.31
N SER A 62 9.75 27.19 -1.40
CA SER A 62 10.84 28.18 -1.41
C SER A 62 10.58 29.30 -0.41
N PRO A 63 11.63 29.93 0.16
CA PRO A 63 11.47 30.99 1.15
C PRO A 63 10.64 32.19 0.69
N ASP A 64 10.55 32.47 -0.59
CA ASP A 64 9.68 33.50 -1.16
C ASP A 64 8.23 33.04 -1.42
N GLY A 65 7.97 31.71 -1.29
CA GLY A 65 6.69 31.10 -1.52
C GLY A 65 6.35 30.85 -3.00
N ARG A 66 7.25 31.16 -3.93
CA ARG A 66 6.99 31.08 -5.37
C ARG A 66 7.07 29.68 -5.94
N TYR A 67 7.96 28.86 -5.42
CA TYR A 67 8.20 27.52 -5.95
C TYR A 67 8.03 26.46 -4.88
N LEU A 68 7.36 25.36 -5.24
CA LEU A 68 7.36 24.14 -4.47
C LEU A 68 8.25 23.11 -5.19
N ALA A 69 9.32 22.68 -4.53
CA ALA A 69 10.15 21.59 -4.99
C ALA A 69 9.59 20.26 -4.47
N VAL A 70 9.45 19.27 -5.34
CA VAL A 70 8.83 17.97 -5.03
C VAL A 70 9.77 16.85 -5.48
N SER A 71 10.15 15.95 -4.57
CA SER A 71 10.84 14.71 -4.92
C SER A 71 9.81 13.63 -5.27
N ASN A 72 9.99 13.03 -6.45
CA ASN A 72 9.18 11.92 -6.94
C ASN A 72 10.04 10.66 -6.88
N ASP A 73 9.70 9.76 -5.95
CA ASP A 73 10.57 8.69 -5.48
C ASP A 73 10.03 7.29 -5.82
N GLY A 74 9.22 7.20 -6.88
CA GLY A 74 8.62 5.95 -7.32
C GLY A 74 9.60 4.94 -7.90
N GLN A 75 9.09 3.79 -8.27
CA GLN A 75 9.84 2.67 -8.82
C GLN A 75 10.44 3.01 -10.21
N GLY A 76 9.75 3.83 -11.00
CA GLY A 76 10.17 4.17 -12.34
C GLY A 76 11.28 5.22 -12.43
N ILE A 77 11.04 6.27 -13.23
CA ILE A 77 11.95 7.40 -13.32
C ILE A 77 11.67 8.35 -12.16
N GLN A 78 12.53 8.36 -11.17
CA GLN A 78 12.49 9.35 -10.12
C GLN A 78 12.80 10.74 -10.67
N SER A 79 12.31 11.79 -10.02
CA SER A 79 12.55 13.15 -10.50
C SER A 79 12.39 14.20 -9.39
N LEU A 80 13.08 15.33 -9.58
CA LEU A 80 12.80 16.54 -8.82
C LEU A 80 11.95 17.46 -9.69
N ALA A 81 10.72 17.71 -9.28
CA ALA A 81 9.79 18.62 -9.96
C ALA A 81 9.77 19.97 -9.26
N LEU A 82 9.73 21.05 -10.04
CA LEU A 82 9.55 22.41 -9.55
C LEU A 82 8.18 22.92 -10.00
N VAL A 83 7.30 23.20 -9.05
CA VAL A 83 5.95 23.72 -9.28
C VAL A 83 5.95 25.24 -9.01
N ASP A 84 5.55 26.06 -9.98
CA ASP A 84 5.24 27.48 -9.77
C ASP A 84 3.87 27.57 -9.07
N THR A 85 3.85 28.05 -7.85
CA THR A 85 2.66 28.07 -6.99
C THR A 85 1.58 29.05 -7.48
N ALA A 86 1.98 30.12 -8.15
CA ALA A 86 1.07 31.12 -8.72
C ALA A 86 0.50 30.65 -10.06
N ALA A 87 1.35 30.11 -10.94
CA ALA A 87 0.93 29.55 -12.21
C ALA A 87 0.21 28.19 -12.06
N ARG A 88 0.40 27.51 -10.91
CA ARG A 88 -0.20 26.22 -10.57
C ARG A 88 0.15 25.13 -11.59
N GLN A 89 1.42 25.10 -11.97
CA GLN A 89 1.93 24.14 -12.96
C GLN A 89 3.39 23.77 -12.69
N VAL A 90 3.79 22.58 -13.15
CA VAL A 90 5.19 22.18 -13.16
C VAL A 90 5.93 23.01 -14.22
N VAL A 91 6.98 23.72 -13.80
CA VAL A 91 7.82 24.54 -14.68
C VAL A 91 9.12 23.84 -15.04
N GLN A 92 9.52 22.86 -14.24
CA GLN A 92 10.73 22.06 -14.54
C GLN A 92 10.63 20.68 -13.91
N THR A 93 11.19 19.67 -14.59
CA THR A 93 11.39 18.31 -14.07
C THR A 93 12.80 17.86 -14.37
N ILE A 94 13.56 17.45 -13.36
CA ILE A 94 14.91 16.89 -13.49
C ILE A 94 14.83 15.39 -13.24
N PRO A 95 14.98 14.53 -14.27
CA PRO A 95 14.81 13.07 -14.14
C PRO A 95 16.07 12.38 -13.63
N TYR A 96 15.87 11.34 -12.80
CA TYR A 96 16.92 10.44 -12.29
C TYR A 96 16.53 8.99 -12.63
N ARG A 97 17.24 8.43 -13.61
CA ARG A 97 17.09 7.02 -14.01
C ARG A 97 18.00 6.16 -13.15
N THR A 98 17.55 4.93 -12.84
CA THR A 98 18.36 3.90 -12.16
C THR A 98 19.77 3.82 -12.77
N PRO A 99 20.85 3.77 -11.95
CA PRO A 99 20.86 3.67 -10.49
C PRO A 99 20.80 5.01 -9.74
N LYS A 100 20.57 6.14 -10.43
CA LYS A 100 20.42 7.43 -9.75
C LYS A 100 19.09 7.46 -8.96
N ALA A 101 19.15 7.97 -7.74
CA ALA A 101 18.03 8.01 -6.81
C ALA A 101 17.79 9.41 -6.24
N LEU A 102 16.56 9.59 -5.73
CA LEU A 102 16.12 10.58 -4.77
C LEU A 102 15.47 9.86 -3.59
N TYR A 103 15.17 10.62 -2.53
CA TYR A 103 14.32 10.18 -1.42
C TYR A 103 13.62 11.40 -0.79
N ALA A 104 12.85 11.19 0.27
CA ALA A 104 11.89 12.14 0.83
C ALA A 104 12.47 13.51 1.27
N GLY A 105 13.76 13.62 1.54
CA GLY A 105 14.36 14.86 2.06
C GLY A 105 14.54 15.94 0.99
N VAL A 106 13.83 17.06 1.14
CA VAL A 106 13.99 18.26 0.30
C VAL A 106 14.06 19.49 1.20
N ALA A 107 15.07 20.36 1.05
CA ALA A 107 15.23 21.54 1.89
C ALA A 107 15.83 22.73 1.14
N TRP A 108 15.19 23.87 1.23
CA TRP A 108 15.71 25.15 0.76
C TRP A 108 16.68 25.80 1.78
N ALA A 109 17.73 26.40 1.30
CA ALA A 109 18.48 27.34 2.12
C ALA A 109 17.61 28.59 2.42
N PRO A 110 17.75 29.23 3.60
CA PRO A 110 16.94 30.41 3.98
C PRO A 110 17.03 31.59 3.01
N ASP A 111 18.12 31.68 2.24
CA ASP A 111 18.32 32.73 1.23
C ASP A 111 17.58 32.44 -0.10
N GLY A 112 16.96 31.25 -0.24
CA GLY A 112 16.25 30.83 -1.44
C GLY A 112 17.13 30.53 -2.66
N ARG A 113 18.47 30.58 -2.52
CA ARG A 113 19.41 30.38 -3.63
C ARG A 113 19.77 28.92 -3.85
N ARG A 114 19.83 28.13 -2.78
CA ARG A 114 20.19 26.73 -2.85
C ARG A 114 19.06 25.84 -2.40
N LEU A 115 18.93 24.72 -3.07
CA LEU A 115 18.03 23.63 -2.71
C LEU A 115 18.86 22.35 -2.53
N PHE A 116 18.51 21.54 -1.56
CA PHE A 116 19.12 20.25 -1.26
C PHE A 116 18.08 19.16 -1.39
N ALA A 117 18.44 18.03 -1.98
CA ALA A 117 17.61 16.84 -2.04
C ALA A 117 18.40 15.58 -1.65
N SER A 118 17.85 14.76 -0.77
CA SER A 118 18.42 13.47 -0.39
C SER A 118 18.34 12.49 -1.55
N ALA A 119 19.35 11.65 -1.71
CA ALA A 119 19.46 10.73 -2.83
C ALA A 119 19.44 9.25 -2.38
N GLY A 120 18.86 8.95 -1.21
CA GLY A 120 18.61 7.61 -0.72
C GLY A 120 19.78 6.66 -0.94
N GLY A 121 19.59 5.59 -1.70
CA GLY A 121 20.62 4.57 -1.96
C GLY A 121 21.84 5.03 -2.76
N ASN A 122 21.90 6.29 -3.20
CA ASN A 122 23.15 6.84 -3.75
C ASN A 122 24.10 7.37 -2.66
N ASP A 123 23.73 7.37 -1.40
CA ASP A 123 24.52 7.81 -0.25
C ASP A 123 25.10 9.23 -0.44
N LEU A 124 24.24 10.16 -0.91
CA LEU A 124 24.63 11.55 -1.11
C LEU A 124 23.44 12.50 -1.00
N VAL A 125 23.73 13.79 -0.85
CA VAL A 125 22.76 14.88 -0.99
C VAL A 125 23.09 15.65 -2.25
N ARG A 126 22.10 15.86 -3.13
CA ARG A 126 22.21 16.67 -4.34
C ARG A 126 22.05 18.15 -4.00
N VAL A 127 22.85 19.00 -4.64
CA VAL A 127 22.86 20.44 -4.43
C VAL A 127 22.46 21.13 -5.72
N TYR A 128 21.46 22.01 -5.61
CA TYR A 128 20.95 22.78 -6.74
C TYR A 128 21.04 24.28 -6.43
N GLU A 129 21.27 25.06 -7.47
CA GLU A 129 21.21 26.51 -7.42
C GLU A 129 20.02 27.03 -8.21
N MET A 130 19.31 28.00 -7.62
CA MET A 130 18.24 28.73 -8.27
C MET A 130 18.82 29.68 -9.31
N GLN A 131 18.30 29.61 -10.52
CA GLN A 131 18.65 30.47 -11.65
C GLN A 131 17.38 31.13 -12.20
N ALA A 132 17.51 32.00 -13.20
CA ALA A 132 16.35 32.61 -13.83
C ALA A 132 15.45 31.56 -14.48
N GLY A 133 14.32 31.25 -13.79
CA GLY A 133 13.28 30.35 -14.30
C GLY A 133 13.39 28.88 -13.91
N GLY A 134 14.34 28.49 -13.05
CA GLY A 134 14.47 27.08 -12.63
C GLY A 134 15.63 26.81 -11.70
N ILE A 135 15.93 25.54 -11.49
CA ILE A 135 17.07 25.07 -10.67
C ILE A 135 18.04 24.26 -11.53
N THR A 136 19.32 24.33 -11.19
CA THR A 136 20.38 23.54 -11.84
C THR A 136 21.15 22.77 -10.77
N GLU A 137 21.39 21.45 -10.97
CA GLU A 137 22.26 20.66 -10.11
C GLU A 137 23.71 21.14 -10.29
N THR A 138 24.32 21.66 -9.22
CA THR A 138 25.65 22.25 -9.24
C THR A 138 26.68 21.45 -8.45
N GLY A 139 26.23 20.50 -7.63
CA GLY A 139 27.12 19.69 -6.81
C GLY A 139 26.44 18.58 -6.05
N GLN A 140 27.25 17.87 -5.27
CA GLN A 140 26.83 16.76 -4.45
C GLN A 140 27.64 16.77 -3.15
N ILE A 141 26.99 16.37 -2.04
CA ILE A 141 27.64 16.12 -0.75
C ILE A 141 27.66 14.61 -0.56
N ALA A 142 28.85 13.99 -0.65
CA ALA A 142 28.99 12.55 -0.46
C ALA A 142 28.88 12.18 1.03
N LEU A 143 28.24 11.07 1.29
CA LEU A 143 28.04 10.48 2.62
C LEU A 143 28.72 9.09 2.66
N PRO A 144 28.95 8.51 3.85
CA PRO A 144 29.44 7.14 3.96
C PRO A 144 28.50 6.12 3.32
N ALA A 145 29.05 4.98 2.89
CA ALA A 145 28.28 3.89 2.33
C ALA A 145 27.18 3.41 3.29
N ARG A 146 26.01 3.06 2.75
CA ARG A 146 24.81 2.68 3.51
C ARG A 146 24.27 3.78 4.43
N ALA A 147 24.54 5.05 4.12
CA ALA A 147 23.93 6.17 4.83
C ALA A 147 22.43 6.25 4.57
N TYR A 148 22.03 6.08 3.32
CA TYR A 148 20.64 6.24 2.87
C TYR A 148 20.02 7.53 3.42
N PRO A 149 20.46 8.72 2.96
CA PRO A 149 19.94 9.99 3.46
C PRO A 149 18.45 10.12 3.24
N ALA A 150 17.72 10.47 4.32
CA ALA A 150 16.29 10.74 4.34
C ALA A 150 16.03 12.24 4.58
N GLY A 151 15.57 12.62 5.75
CA GLY A 151 15.24 14.00 6.10
C GLY A 151 16.42 14.98 6.06
N LEU A 152 16.15 16.18 5.63
CA LEU A 152 17.12 17.29 5.53
C LEU A 152 16.57 18.55 6.23
N ALA A 153 17.43 19.30 6.93
CA ALA A 153 17.08 20.61 7.44
C ALA A 153 18.29 21.56 7.38
N VAL A 154 18.07 22.77 6.84
CA VAL A 154 19.08 23.84 6.89
C VAL A 154 18.82 24.67 8.15
N THR A 155 19.87 24.96 8.92
CA THR A 155 19.76 25.83 10.09
C THR A 155 19.30 27.22 9.69
N PRO A 156 18.60 27.98 10.58
CA PRO A 156 18.07 29.31 10.25
C PRO A 156 19.14 30.32 9.82
N ASN A 157 20.38 30.14 10.25
CA ASN A 157 21.52 31.02 9.84
C ASN A 157 22.12 30.61 8.46
N GLY A 158 21.60 29.56 7.82
CA GLY A 158 22.03 29.11 6.50
C GLY A 158 23.43 28.47 6.44
N ARG A 159 24.05 28.14 7.59
CA ARG A 159 25.45 27.67 7.63
C ARG A 159 25.59 26.14 7.68
N THR A 160 24.59 25.46 8.23
CA THR A 160 24.67 24.02 8.47
C THR A 160 23.49 23.31 7.83
N LEU A 161 23.75 22.22 7.12
CA LEU A 161 22.74 21.25 6.69
C LEU A 161 22.79 20.05 7.64
N LEU A 162 21.68 19.72 8.27
CA LEU A 162 21.51 18.46 8.98
C LEU A 162 20.99 17.41 8.01
N VAL A 163 21.64 16.25 7.97
CA VAL A 163 21.34 15.11 7.10
C VAL A 163 21.05 13.91 7.97
N VAL A 164 19.84 13.39 7.89
CA VAL A 164 19.44 12.16 8.57
C VAL A 164 19.85 10.97 7.71
N GLU A 165 20.59 10.03 8.28
CA GLU A 165 21.06 8.81 7.62
C GLU A 165 20.29 7.62 8.14
N ASN A 166 19.27 7.21 7.38
CA ASN A 166 18.25 6.26 7.80
C ASN A 166 18.81 4.87 8.11
N LEU A 167 19.63 4.29 7.22
CA LEU A 167 20.20 2.96 7.42
C LEU A 167 21.43 2.95 8.34
N ALA A 168 22.03 4.13 8.57
CA ALA A 168 23.18 4.25 9.47
C ALA A 168 22.80 4.63 10.92
N ASN A 169 21.51 4.85 11.21
CA ASN A 169 20.99 5.24 12.52
C ASN A 169 21.71 6.48 13.08
N ARG A 170 21.91 7.51 12.25
CA ARG A 170 22.70 8.66 12.64
C ARG A 170 22.22 9.94 11.94
N VAL A 171 22.65 11.08 12.47
CA VAL A 171 22.51 12.40 11.82
C VAL A 171 23.88 13.03 11.67
N GLN A 172 24.12 13.72 10.53
CA GLN A 172 25.32 14.50 10.27
C GLN A 172 25.01 15.98 10.14
N ALA A 173 25.96 16.82 10.59
CA ALA A 173 25.97 18.25 10.35
C ALA A 173 27.02 18.57 9.29
N VAL A 174 26.59 19.08 8.15
CA VAL A 174 27.45 19.48 7.03
C VAL A 174 27.61 21.00 7.05
N ASP A 175 28.85 21.51 7.08
CA ASP A 175 29.15 22.94 6.91
C ASP A 175 28.92 23.33 5.43
N LEU A 176 27.97 24.23 5.18
CA LEU A 176 27.55 24.59 3.84
C LEU A 176 28.55 25.53 3.10
N ALA A 177 29.55 26.04 3.78
CA ALA A 177 30.62 26.82 3.15
C ALA A 177 31.71 25.91 2.58
N THR A 178 31.99 24.80 3.24
CA THR A 178 33.04 23.86 2.85
C THR A 178 32.52 22.60 2.18
N GLY A 179 31.24 22.25 2.39
CA GLY A 179 30.62 20.99 1.97
C GLY A 179 31.08 19.76 2.78
N GLN A 180 31.78 19.98 3.91
CA GLN A 180 32.34 18.90 4.72
C GLN A 180 31.48 18.60 5.94
N VAL A 181 31.51 17.33 6.37
CA VAL A 181 30.88 16.92 7.63
C VAL A 181 31.65 17.51 8.80
N ALA A 182 31.01 18.34 9.61
CA ALA A 182 31.56 19.00 10.77
C ALA A 182 31.33 18.21 12.07
N ALA A 183 30.20 17.47 12.16
CA ALA A 183 29.84 16.66 13.32
C ALA A 183 28.88 15.54 12.94
N SER A 184 28.78 14.52 13.79
CA SER A 184 27.80 13.44 13.67
C SER A 184 27.35 12.95 15.04
N ALA A 185 26.10 12.45 15.12
CA ALA A 185 25.55 11.83 16.32
C ALA A 185 24.75 10.57 15.99
N GLN A 186 24.77 9.59 16.89
CA GLN A 186 23.88 8.43 16.81
C GLN A 186 22.47 8.83 17.22
N THR A 187 21.49 8.21 16.58
CA THR A 187 20.06 8.36 16.85
C THR A 187 19.45 7.03 17.29
N GLY A 188 18.14 6.94 17.44
CA GLY A 188 17.43 5.67 17.46
C GLY A 188 17.40 5.02 16.08
N PRO A 189 16.73 3.84 15.93
CA PRO A 189 16.72 3.08 14.69
C PRO A 189 15.92 3.78 13.59
N LEU A 190 16.39 3.63 12.35
CA LEU A 190 15.76 4.17 11.12
C LEU A 190 15.33 5.63 11.24
N PRO A 191 16.23 6.58 11.60
CA PRO A 191 15.83 7.99 11.69
C PRO A 191 15.30 8.48 10.34
N TYR A 192 14.23 9.33 10.37
CA TYR A 192 13.53 9.70 9.13
C TYR A 192 13.53 11.21 8.87
N ALA A 193 13.03 12.00 9.78
CA ALA A 193 12.96 13.45 9.60
C ALA A 193 13.77 14.22 10.64
N VAL A 194 14.09 15.49 10.35
CA VAL A 194 14.77 16.40 11.25
C VAL A 194 14.14 17.78 11.21
N ALA A 195 13.90 18.36 12.38
CA ALA A 195 13.41 19.73 12.54
C ALA A 195 14.35 20.53 13.45
N VAL A 196 14.61 21.79 13.08
CA VAL A 196 15.48 22.71 13.83
C VAL A 196 14.62 23.79 14.47
N THR A 197 14.89 24.12 15.74
CA THR A 197 14.21 25.23 16.42
C THR A 197 14.44 26.56 15.70
N PRO A 198 13.51 27.55 15.80
CA PRO A 198 13.70 28.87 15.21
C PRO A 198 14.96 29.59 15.69
N ALA A 199 15.42 29.31 16.93
CA ALA A 199 16.67 29.82 17.47
C ALA A 199 17.92 29.17 16.84
N GLY A 200 17.78 28.01 16.22
CA GLY A 200 18.88 27.27 15.63
C GLY A 200 19.78 26.56 16.67
N ASP A 201 19.35 26.44 17.90
CA ASP A 201 20.11 25.86 19.02
C ASP A 201 19.86 24.37 19.23
N LYS A 202 18.64 23.89 18.97
CA LYS A 202 18.24 22.49 19.07
C LYS A 202 17.74 21.91 17.75
N ALA A 203 17.93 20.62 17.57
CA ALA A 203 17.34 19.83 16.51
C ALA A 203 16.65 18.58 17.10
N TYR A 204 15.60 18.12 16.44
CA TYR A 204 14.83 16.93 16.76
C TYR A 204 14.85 16.00 15.58
N VAL A 205 15.16 14.72 15.81
CA VAL A 205 15.21 13.68 14.80
C VAL A 205 14.21 12.58 15.17
N SER A 206 13.24 12.29 14.32
CA SER A 206 12.32 11.16 14.48
C SER A 206 13.05 9.85 14.21
N ASN A 207 12.84 8.85 15.05
CA ASN A 207 13.37 7.50 14.90
C ASN A 207 12.21 6.59 14.46
N TRP A 208 12.06 6.46 13.14
CA TRP A 208 10.93 5.75 12.50
C TRP A 208 10.85 4.27 12.91
N GLY A 209 12.00 3.64 13.18
CA GLY A 209 12.07 2.24 13.58
C GLY A 209 11.65 1.94 15.03
N ASP A 210 11.24 2.96 15.81
CA ASP A 210 10.79 2.77 17.18
C ASP A 210 9.71 3.81 17.59
N ARG A 211 9.74 4.29 18.83
CA ARG A 211 8.78 5.22 19.44
C ARG A 211 9.46 6.45 20.03
N THR A 212 10.55 6.91 19.40
CA THR A 212 11.38 7.95 20.02
C THR A 212 11.73 9.09 19.07
N VAL A 213 12.04 10.23 19.65
CA VAL A 213 12.64 11.39 19.00
C VAL A 213 13.95 11.70 19.71
N THR A 214 15.06 11.75 18.96
CA THR A 214 16.36 12.16 19.46
C THR A 214 16.46 13.69 19.48
N VAL A 215 16.83 14.27 20.61
CA VAL A 215 17.02 15.73 20.79
C VAL A 215 18.51 16.04 20.80
N LEU A 216 18.91 17.00 19.97
CA LEU A 216 20.31 17.35 19.75
C LEU A 216 20.56 18.84 19.96
N ARG A 217 21.72 19.17 20.50
CA ARG A 217 22.30 20.51 20.38
C ARG A 217 22.87 20.65 18.96
N VAL A 218 22.43 21.66 18.21
CA VAL A 218 22.91 21.86 16.82
C VAL A 218 24.43 22.06 16.76
N SER A 219 24.98 22.82 17.73
CA SER A 219 26.43 23.01 17.83
C SER A 219 27.10 21.72 18.32
N GLY A 220 27.80 21.02 17.42
CA GLY A 220 28.54 19.79 17.73
C GLY A 220 27.70 18.51 17.82
N LEU A 221 26.39 18.55 17.59
CA LEU A 221 25.44 17.42 17.60
C LEU A 221 25.48 16.58 18.90
N GLU A 222 25.63 17.24 20.06
CA GLU A 222 25.49 16.57 21.35
C GLU A 222 24.05 16.07 21.56
N VAL A 223 23.87 14.80 21.89
CA VAL A 223 22.56 14.24 22.26
C VAL A 223 22.16 14.75 23.64
N LEU A 224 21.07 15.52 23.72
CA LEU A 224 20.57 16.11 24.95
C LEU A 224 19.54 15.24 25.65
N ALA A 225 18.68 14.56 24.87
CA ALA A 225 17.62 13.71 25.39
C ALA A 225 17.10 12.76 24.29
N THR A 226 16.36 11.72 24.75
CA THR A 226 15.50 10.91 23.90
C THR A 226 14.06 11.02 24.46
N VAL A 227 13.11 11.41 23.63
CA VAL A 227 11.70 11.61 24.01
C VAL A 227 10.88 10.45 23.47
N THR A 228 10.17 9.74 24.34
CA THR A 228 9.22 8.70 23.92
C THR A 228 7.93 9.37 23.41
N VAL A 229 7.50 8.98 22.20
CA VAL A 229 6.30 9.45 21.51
C VAL A 229 5.43 8.26 21.08
N GLY A 230 4.58 8.41 20.07
CA GLY A 230 3.83 7.28 19.48
C GLY A 230 4.72 6.38 18.60
N LEU A 231 4.11 5.30 18.07
CA LEU A 231 4.79 4.31 17.25
C LEU A 231 5.10 4.86 15.85
N HIS A 232 6.28 4.56 15.37
CA HIS A 232 6.81 4.97 14.06
C HIS A 232 6.65 6.48 13.83
N PRO A 233 7.34 7.32 14.65
CA PRO A 233 7.32 8.77 14.47
C PRO A 233 8.01 9.13 13.16
N GLU A 234 7.35 9.93 12.34
CA GLU A 234 7.78 10.25 11.01
C GLU A 234 8.10 11.74 10.86
N ALA A 235 7.16 12.54 10.36
CA ALA A 235 7.41 13.96 10.19
C ALA A 235 7.44 14.72 11.50
N LEU A 236 8.23 15.77 11.50
CA LEU A 236 8.41 16.71 12.62
C LEU A 236 8.18 18.15 12.13
N THR A 237 7.48 18.97 12.91
CA THR A 237 7.45 20.42 12.69
C THR A 237 7.50 21.19 14.00
N VAL A 238 8.30 22.26 14.03
CA VAL A 238 8.38 23.17 15.19
C VAL A 238 7.32 24.25 15.04
N ASP A 239 6.59 24.55 16.12
CA ASP A 239 5.63 25.64 16.15
C ASP A 239 6.37 26.98 15.94
N PRO A 240 5.95 27.83 14.99
CA PRO A 240 6.63 29.07 14.68
C PRO A 240 6.50 30.14 15.79
N VAL A 241 5.56 29.97 16.73
CA VAL A 241 5.19 30.96 17.73
C VAL A 241 5.44 30.48 19.17
N ARG A 242 5.27 29.19 19.41
CA ARG A 242 5.33 28.59 20.75
C ARG A 242 6.50 27.60 20.84
N PRO A 243 7.01 27.33 22.05
CA PRO A 243 8.06 26.35 22.26
C PRO A 243 7.48 24.92 22.21
N ARG A 244 7.03 24.49 21.05
CA ARG A 244 6.42 23.18 20.81
C ARG A 244 7.00 22.54 19.54
N LEU A 245 7.12 21.24 19.60
CA LEU A 245 7.35 20.36 18.45
C LEU A 245 6.11 19.47 18.27
N TYR A 246 5.67 19.28 17.05
CA TYR A 246 4.62 18.34 16.66
C TYR A 246 5.27 17.16 15.95
N VAL A 247 4.87 15.95 16.31
CA VAL A 247 5.41 14.69 15.80
C VAL A 247 4.25 13.84 15.27
N ALA A 248 4.26 13.51 13.99
CA ALA A 248 3.33 12.55 13.40
C ALA A 248 3.78 11.14 13.77
N ASN A 249 2.89 10.33 14.36
CA ASN A 249 3.15 8.94 14.74
C ASN A 249 2.31 8.05 13.81
N ALA A 250 2.94 7.53 12.75
CA ALA A 250 2.25 6.91 11.62
C ALA A 250 1.37 5.72 12.04
N ASP A 251 1.91 4.80 12.84
CA ASP A 251 1.19 3.58 13.23
C ASP A 251 0.44 3.69 14.59
N ASP A 252 0.47 4.85 15.25
CA ASP A 252 -0.38 5.14 16.41
C ASP A 252 -1.58 6.05 16.06
N ASP A 253 -1.76 6.42 14.78
CA ASP A 253 -2.82 7.35 14.34
C ASP A 253 -2.90 8.58 15.25
N SER A 254 -1.77 9.24 15.50
CA SER A 254 -1.72 10.31 16.49
C SER A 254 -0.67 11.36 16.19
N VAL A 255 -0.81 12.52 16.84
CA VAL A 255 0.22 13.57 16.89
C VAL A 255 0.66 13.77 18.33
N SER A 256 1.96 13.59 18.61
CA SER A 256 2.56 13.98 19.88
C SER A 256 2.96 15.44 19.87
N ILE A 257 2.62 16.17 20.94
CA ILE A 257 3.00 17.56 21.16
C ILE A 257 4.06 17.59 22.25
N VAL A 258 5.29 17.96 21.88
CA VAL A 258 6.44 18.02 22.78
C VAL A 258 6.71 19.47 23.17
N ASP A 259 6.85 19.78 24.45
CA ASP A 259 7.35 21.08 24.93
C ASP A 259 8.88 21.12 24.75
N THR A 260 9.37 22.05 23.91
CA THR A 260 10.80 22.15 23.55
C THR A 260 11.67 22.78 24.63
N ARG A 261 11.11 23.29 25.72
CA ARG A 261 11.88 23.75 26.90
C ARG A 261 12.24 22.62 27.83
N SER A 262 11.29 21.69 28.02
CA SER A 262 11.46 20.53 28.92
C SER A 262 11.80 19.22 28.19
N ASP A 263 11.68 19.18 26.86
CA ASP A 263 11.83 18.00 26.01
C ASP A 263 10.95 16.83 26.48
N ARG A 264 9.66 17.14 26.78
CA ARG A 264 8.67 16.16 27.23
C ARG A 264 7.38 16.28 26.44
N VAL A 265 6.70 15.15 26.24
CA VAL A 265 5.35 15.13 25.66
C VAL A 265 4.38 15.85 26.61
N ALA A 266 3.76 16.89 26.13
CA ALA A 266 2.76 17.70 26.83
C ALA A 266 1.34 17.20 26.56
N ALA A 267 1.06 16.67 25.35
CA ALA A 267 -0.24 16.13 24.95
C ALA A 267 -0.08 15.22 23.74
N THR A 268 -1.08 14.36 23.52
CA THR A 268 -1.23 13.57 22.30
C THR A 268 -2.63 13.79 21.73
N VAL A 269 -2.73 13.99 20.42
CA VAL A 269 -3.98 14.16 19.68
C VAL A 269 -4.24 12.90 18.86
N SER A 270 -5.35 12.24 19.08
CA SER A 270 -5.76 11.09 18.25
C SER A 270 -6.31 11.58 16.91
N LEU A 271 -5.92 10.91 15.84
CA LEU A 271 -6.39 11.11 14.47
C LEU A 271 -7.39 10.03 14.03
N ALA A 272 -7.78 9.15 14.93
CA ALA A 272 -8.81 8.15 14.68
C ALA A 272 -10.09 8.84 14.17
N PRO A 273 -10.68 8.42 13.03
CA PRO A 273 -11.82 9.11 12.42
C PRO A 273 -13.11 8.99 13.24
N TYR A 274 -13.22 8.01 14.12
CA TYR A 274 -14.32 7.82 15.08
C TYR A 274 -13.81 7.09 16.34
N PRO A 275 -14.49 7.22 17.48
CA PRO A 275 -14.10 6.54 18.70
C PRO A 275 -14.09 5.00 18.52
N GLY A 276 -12.96 4.39 18.83
CA GLY A 276 -12.75 2.95 18.69
C GLY A 276 -12.45 2.48 17.26
N ALA A 277 -12.12 3.40 16.34
CA ALA A 277 -11.61 3.02 15.03
C ALA A 277 -10.32 2.21 15.18
N PRO A 278 -10.16 1.13 14.40
CA PRO A 278 -8.87 0.45 14.28
C PRO A 278 -7.81 1.37 13.68
N GLU A 279 -6.56 0.95 13.60
CA GLU A 279 -5.51 1.73 12.96
C GLU A 279 -5.75 1.89 11.46
N GLY A 280 -5.13 2.91 10.84
CA GLY A 280 -5.20 3.11 9.40
C GLY A 280 -5.28 4.56 8.96
N SER A 281 -5.20 5.55 9.86
CA SER A 281 -5.13 6.97 9.45
C SER A 281 -3.77 7.29 8.82
N ILE A 282 -2.69 6.70 9.30
CA ILE A 282 -1.31 6.87 8.82
C ILE A 282 -0.96 8.36 8.69
N PRO A 283 -0.80 9.11 9.81
CA PRO A 283 -0.33 10.47 9.73
C PRO A 283 1.13 10.51 9.24
N ASP A 284 1.31 10.94 8.01
CA ASP A 284 2.56 10.92 7.29
C ASP A 284 3.33 12.25 7.45
N TRP A 285 2.62 13.38 7.33
CA TRP A 285 3.24 14.69 7.39
C TRP A 285 2.41 15.72 8.14
N LEU A 286 3.06 16.82 8.60
CA LEU A 286 2.37 17.87 9.31
C LEU A 286 3.01 19.25 9.08
N ALA A 287 2.17 20.29 9.09
CA ALA A 287 2.60 21.67 8.97
C ALA A 287 1.79 22.60 9.89
N ALA A 288 2.48 23.46 10.64
CA ALA A 288 1.85 24.51 11.43
C ALA A 288 1.55 25.74 10.56
N SER A 289 0.40 26.40 10.78
CA SER A 289 0.14 27.70 10.16
C SER A 289 1.13 28.75 10.67
N PRO A 290 1.48 29.77 9.86
CA PRO A 290 2.46 30.80 10.24
C PRO A 290 2.10 31.56 11.52
N ASP A 291 0.82 31.71 11.84
CA ASP A 291 0.32 32.31 13.06
C ASP A 291 0.25 31.36 14.28
N GLY A 292 0.65 30.09 14.10
CA GLY A 292 0.62 29.06 15.11
C GLY A 292 -0.78 28.65 15.58
N ARG A 293 -1.86 29.03 14.87
CA ARG A 293 -3.23 28.74 15.32
C ARG A 293 -3.76 27.39 14.88
N ARG A 294 -3.23 26.84 13.79
CA ARG A 294 -3.66 25.56 13.20
C ARG A 294 -2.48 24.64 12.95
N LEU A 295 -2.74 23.34 13.06
CA LEU A 295 -1.86 22.31 12.56
C LEU A 295 -2.63 21.52 11.51
N PHE A 296 -2.00 21.29 10.37
CA PHE A 296 -2.51 20.46 9.27
C PHE A 296 -1.73 19.16 9.27
N VAL A 297 -2.43 18.04 9.23
CA VAL A 297 -1.83 16.69 9.26
C VAL A 297 -2.30 15.90 8.05
N ALA A 298 -1.40 15.49 7.20
CA ALA A 298 -1.68 14.61 6.08
C ALA A 298 -1.86 13.18 6.61
N ASN A 299 -3.07 12.63 6.50
CA ASN A 299 -3.40 11.26 6.88
C ASN A 299 -3.38 10.40 5.61
N ALA A 300 -2.25 9.75 5.33
CA ALA A 300 -2.01 9.00 4.10
C ALA A 300 -3.04 7.88 3.90
N GLY A 301 -3.37 7.14 4.95
CA GLY A 301 -4.34 6.06 4.91
C GLY A 301 -5.76 6.53 4.67
N ASN A 302 -6.16 7.67 5.25
CA ASN A 302 -7.53 8.20 5.14
C ASN A 302 -7.76 9.07 3.91
N ASN A 303 -6.72 9.39 3.12
CA ASN A 303 -6.80 10.30 1.98
C ASN A 303 -7.38 11.66 2.36
N ASP A 304 -6.91 12.22 3.46
CA ASP A 304 -7.33 13.53 3.94
C ASP A 304 -6.21 14.34 4.61
N VAL A 305 -6.49 15.63 4.84
CA VAL A 305 -5.71 16.46 5.75
C VAL A 305 -6.58 16.84 6.94
N ALA A 306 -6.19 16.39 8.13
CA ALA A 306 -6.83 16.80 9.38
C ALA A 306 -6.43 18.23 9.76
N VAL A 307 -7.41 19.04 10.16
CA VAL A 307 -7.22 20.42 10.66
C VAL A 307 -7.38 20.42 12.16
N ILE A 308 -6.31 20.73 12.89
CA ILE A 308 -6.28 20.78 14.35
C ILE A 308 -6.21 22.25 14.81
N ASP A 309 -7.14 22.66 15.69
CA ASP A 309 -7.13 23.99 16.32
C ASP A 309 -6.17 24.01 17.51
N LEU A 310 -5.11 24.80 17.39
CA LEU A 310 -4.10 25.01 18.43
C LEU A 310 -4.40 26.23 19.31
N ALA A 311 -5.32 27.09 18.90
CA ALA A 311 -5.58 28.37 19.56
C ALA A 311 -6.55 28.24 20.74
N SER A 312 -7.55 27.38 20.63
CA SER A 312 -8.62 27.25 21.63
C SER A 312 -8.32 26.26 22.75
N ALA A 313 -7.20 25.51 22.66
CA ALA A 313 -6.85 24.54 23.69
C ALA A 313 -6.32 25.23 24.95
N PRO A 314 -6.95 25.05 26.15
CA PRO A 314 -6.34 25.39 27.41
C PRO A 314 -4.96 24.73 27.53
N ALA A 315 -4.03 25.33 28.27
CA ALA A 315 -2.65 24.82 28.39
C ALA A 315 -2.53 23.36 28.85
N ALA A 316 -3.60 22.81 29.44
CA ALA A 316 -3.67 21.45 29.96
C ALA A 316 -4.58 20.48 29.14
N ALA A 317 -5.22 20.93 28.08
CA ALA A 317 -6.09 20.09 27.26
C ALA A 317 -5.47 19.84 25.87
N ALA A 318 -5.65 18.59 25.34
CA ALA A 318 -5.25 18.31 23.98
C ALA A 318 -6.06 19.15 22.97
N PRO A 319 -5.41 19.69 21.93
CA PRO A 319 -6.11 20.35 20.81
C PRO A 319 -7.10 19.41 20.14
N ARG A 320 -8.07 19.99 19.42
CA ARG A 320 -9.14 19.22 18.76
C ARG A 320 -9.06 19.32 17.25
N ILE A 321 -9.40 18.23 16.58
CA ILE A 321 -9.66 18.21 15.14
C ILE A 321 -10.94 19.01 14.89
N THR A 322 -10.85 20.01 14.00
CA THR A 322 -11.98 20.88 13.63
C THR A 322 -12.58 20.52 12.28
N GLY A 323 -11.89 19.71 11.47
CA GLY A 323 -12.39 19.22 10.21
C GLY A 323 -11.35 18.41 9.44
N LEU A 324 -11.82 17.82 8.34
CA LEU A 324 -11.05 17.02 7.40
C LEU A 324 -11.18 17.60 5.99
N ILE A 325 -10.08 17.59 5.23
CA ILE A 325 -10.02 18.08 3.85
C ILE A 325 -9.70 16.89 2.97
N PRO A 326 -10.58 16.46 2.04
CA PRO A 326 -10.33 15.31 1.19
C PRO A 326 -9.19 15.59 0.20
N THR A 327 -8.32 14.60 0.00
CA THR A 327 -7.18 14.65 -0.92
C THR A 327 -7.29 13.58 -2.01
N ALA A 328 -6.31 13.50 -2.89
CA ALA A 328 -6.11 12.34 -3.74
C ALA A 328 -5.48 11.19 -2.93
N TRP A 329 -5.17 10.07 -3.57
CA TRP A 329 -4.75 8.85 -2.89
C TRP A 329 -3.36 8.98 -2.28
N TYR A 330 -3.25 8.67 -0.99
CA TYR A 330 -2.04 8.61 -0.19
C TYR A 330 -1.30 9.96 -0.11
N PRO A 331 -1.83 10.96 0.63
CA PRO A 331 -1.15 12.23 0.84
C PRO A 331 0.12 12.05 1.69
N THR A 332 1.28 12.47 1.15
CA THR A 332 2.61 12.26 1.72
C THR A 332 3.23 13.51 2.33
N THR A 333 2.83 14.71 1.90
CA THR A 333 3.24 15.95 2.55
C THR A 333 2.10 16.96 2.58
N VAL A 334 2.15 17.85 3.54
CA VAL A 334 1.36 19.08 3.57
C VAL A 334 2.28 20.27 3.85
N THR A 335 2.16 21.33 3.07
CA THR A 335 2.89 22.59 3.24
C THR A 335 1.92 23.75 3.21
N VAL A 336 2.15 24.75 4.04
CA VAL A 336 1.29 25.94 4.15
C VAL A 336 1.99 27.13 3.50
N SER A 337 1.26 27.93 2.71
CA SER A 337 1.77 29.18 2.17
C SER A 337 2.12 30.19 3.28
N ARG A 338 2.98 31.16 2.97
CA ARG A 338 3.46 32.16 3.94
C ARG A 338 2.35 33.01 4.56
N ASP A 339 1.31 33.27 3.82
CA ASP A 339 0.12 34.02 4.28
C ASP A 339 -0.88 33.13 5.04
N GLY A 340 -0.62 31.83 5.13
CA GLY A 340 -1.50 30.84 5.75
C GLY A 340 -2.77 30.52 4.95
N GLY A 341 -2.90 31.02 3.72
CA GLY A 341 -4.13 30.97 2.93
C GLY A 341 -4.24 29.77 1.98
N THR A 342 -3.14 29.03 1.75
CA THR A 342 -3.10 27.91 0.78
C THR A 342 -2.34 26.72 1.34
N LEU A 343 -2.87 25.53 1.12
CA LEU A 343 -2.18 24.26 1.36
C LEU A 343 -1.68 23.69 0.02
N PHE A 344 -0.49 23.11 0.07
CA PHE A 344 0.09 22.28 -0.99
C PHE A 344 0.24 20.88 -0.41
N VAL A 345 -0.48 19.91 -0.99
CA VAL A 345 -0.49 18.52 -0.50
C VAL A 345 -0.01 17.62 -1.62
N THR A 346 1.09 16.88 -1.41
CA THR A 346 1.53 15.85 -2.36
C THR A 346 0.75 14.57 -2.11
N ASN A 347 0.38 13.87 -3.18
CA ASN A 347 -0.36 12.61 -3.13
C ASN A 347 0.38 11.57 -3.96
N ALA A 348 0.85 10.49 -3.34
CA ALA A 348 1.73 9.51 -3.96
C ALA A 348 1.08 8.76 -5.13
N LYS A 349 -0.20 8.41 -5.00
CA LYS A 349 -0.92 7.52 -5.92
C LYS A 349 -1.96 8.24 -6.80
N GLY A 350 -2.08 9.57 -6.69
CA GLY A 350 -2.99 10.40 -7.48
C GLY A 350 -4.43 9.92 -7.43
N LEU A 351 -4.99 9.48 -8.55
CA LEU A 351 -6.35 8.92 -8.64
C LEU A 351 -6.36 7.40 -8.93
N GLY A 352 -5.21 6.73 -8.84
CA GLY A 352 -5.08 5.29 -9.08
C GLY A 352 -4.53 4.93 -10.46
N ALA A 353 -4.53 3.62 -10.78
CA ALA A 353 -3.85 3.05 -11.93
C ALA A 353 -4.70 3.00 -13.22
N GLY A 354 -5.89 2.38 -13.19
CA GLY A 354 -6.68 2.10 -14.38
C GLY A 354 -6.14 0.92 -15.22
N PRO A 355 -6.63 0.75 -16.47
CA PRO A 355 -6.33 -0.42 -17.31
C PRO A 355 -4.86 -0.51 -17.72
N ASP A 356 -4.32 -1.74 -17.75
CA ASP A 356 -2.99 -2.04 -18.27
C ASP A 356 -3.09 -2.84 -19.59
N PRO A 357 -2.48 -2.41 -20.69
CA PRO A 357 -1.71 -1.19 -20.90
C PRO A 357 -2.62 0.01 -21.20
N ARG A 358 -2.21 1.20 -20.97
CA ARG A 358 -2.82 2.50 -21.30
C ARG A 358 -3.50 3.24 -20.14
N GLY A 359 -3.31 2.79 -18.93
CA GLY A 359 -3.60 3.59 -17.76
C GLY A 359 -2.72 4.84 -17.65
N PRO A 360 -2.87 5.63 -16.62
CA PRO A 360 -1.99 6.75 -16.31
C PRO A 360 -0.52 6.35 -16.34
N SER A 361 0.36 7.29 -16.64
CA SER A 361 1.81 7.06 -16.57
C SER A 361 2.51 8.36 -16.19
N PRO A 362 3.35 8.35 -15.14
CA PRO A 362 4.15 9.50 -14.73
C PRO A 362 5.30 9.80 -15.70
N VAL A 363 5.57 8.90 -16.63
CA VAL A 363 6.64 9.02 -17.63
C VAL A 363 6.09 8.81 -19.04
N PRO A 364 6.79 9.25 -20.08
CA PRO A 364 6.40 8.96 -21.47
C PRO A 364 6.22 7.45 -21.65
N ARG A 365 5.06 7.03 -22.15
CA ARG A 365 4.71 5.62 -22.32
C ARG A 365 5.73 4.89 -23.21
N PRO A 366 6.07 3.63 -22.89
CA PRO A 366 6.82 2.79 -23.81
C PRO A 366 6.08 2.67 -25.16
N ALA A 367 6.81 2.63 -26.25
CA ALA A 367 6.22 2.54 -27.60
C ALA A 367 5.43 1.25 -27.84
N ALA A 368 5.69 0.18 -27.09
CA ALA A 368 4.98 -1.11 -27.13
C ALA A 368 5.16 -1.87 -25.80
N GLY A 369 4.12 -2.61 -25.41
CA GLY A 369 4.12 -3.53 -24.27
C GLY A 369 3.19 -3.10 -23.15
N ALA A 370 2.97 -4.01 -22.18
CA ALA A 370 2.27 -3.73 -20.94
C ALA A 370 2.99 -2.64 -20.14
N GLN A 371 2.23 -1.84 -19.43
CA GLN A 371 2.77 -1.00 -18.39
C GLN A 371 3.09 -1.88 -17.18
N TYR A 372 3.80 -1.32 -16.24
CA TYR A 372 4.01 -1.94 -14.93
C TYR A 372 3.22 -1.15 -13.89
N ILE A 373 2.44 -1.84 -13.07
CA ILE A 373 1.55 -1.22 -12.09
C ILE A 373 2.27 -0.21 -11.20
N GLY A 374 3.50 -0.52 -10.75
CA GLY A 374 4.34 0.39 -9.97
C GLY A 374 4.69 1.72 -10.67
N ASN A 375 4.42 1.83 -11.99
CA ASN A 375 4.65 3.02 -12.82
C ASN A 375 3.36 3.55 -13.45
N MET A 376 2.20 3.16 -12.96
CA MET A 376 0.92 3.59 -13.55
C MET A 376 0.23 4.67 -12.74
N MET A 377 0.64 4.93 -11.52
CA MET A 377 0.05 5.97 -10.69
C MET A 377 0.77 7.30 -10.87
N VAL A 378 0.03 8.34 -11.26
CA VAL A 378 0.57 9.68 -11.43
C VAL A 378 0.37 10.48 -10.14
N GLY A 379 1.45 10.70 -9.42
CA GLY A 379 1.42 11.54 -8.23
C GLY A 379 1.04 12.99 -8.54
N THR A 380 0.38 13.63 -7.59
CA THR A 380 -0.14 14.99 -7.75
C THR A 380 0.24 15.90 -6.59
N VAL A 381 0.17 17.21 -6.83
CA VAL A 381 0.09 18.23 -5.81
C VAL A 381 -1.31 18.83 -5.82
N SER A 382 -2.04 18.72 -4.71
CA SER A 382 -3.29 19.43 -4.49
C SER A 382 -2.99 20.84 -3.99
N ILE A 383 -3.46 21.85 -4.72
CA ILE A 383 -3.36 23.29 -4.32
C ILE A 383 -4.73 23.70 -3.79
N ILE A 384 -4.84 23.85 -2.47
CA ILE A 384 -6.12 23.97 -1.77
C ILE A 384 -6.17 25.30 -1.01
N PRO A 385 -7.10 26.21 -1.32
CA PRO A 385 -7.39 27.33 -0.41
C PRO A 385 -7.80 26.79 0.96
N VAL A 386 -7.17 27.29 2.04
CA VAL A 386 -7.47 26.85 3.41
C VAL A 386 -8.97 27.07 3.70
N PRO A 387 -9.76 26.00 3.91
CA PRO A 387 -11.18 26.15 4.13
C PRO A 387 -11.50 26.58 5.56
N GLU A 388 -12.60 27.32 5.73
CA GLU A 388 -13.09 27.78 7.03
C GLU A 388 -14.61 27.58 7.16
N GLY A 389 -15.10 27.49 8.39
CA GLY A 389 -16.52 27.46 8.71
C GLY A 389 -17.30 26.42 7.89
N PRO A 390 -18.36 26.85 7.17
CA PRO A 390 -19.21 25.93 6.40
C PRO A 390 -18.46 25.14 5.31
N ALA A 391 -17.41 25.73 4.70
CA ALA A 391 -16.61 25.06 3.67
C ALA A 391 -15.84 23.87 4.26
N LEU A 392 -15.18 24.06 5.42
CA LEU A 392 -14.49 22.98 6.12
C LEU A 392 -15.47 21.89 6.59
N ALA A 393 -16.64 22.28 7.10
CA ALA A 393 -17.68 21.33 7.51
C ALA A 393 -18.18 20.48 6.32
N GLY A 394 -18.35 21.11 5.15
CA GLY A 394 -18.74 20.41 3.93
C GLY A 394 -17.67 19.43 3.44
N MET A 395 -16.40 19.82 3.49
CA MET A 395 -15.26 18.93 3.17
C MET A 395 -15.17 17.76 4.15
N THR A 396 -15.35 18.02 5.44
CA THR A 396 -15.39 16.96 6.47
C THR A 396 -16.49 15.92 6.18
N ALA A 397 -17.72 16.38 5.90
CA ALA A 397 -18.81 15.49 5.55
C ALA A 397 -18.50 14.66 4.28
N ARG A 398 -17.83 15.27 3.30
CA ARG A 398 -17.38 14.57 2.09
C ARG A 398 -16.35 13.49 2.40
N THR A 399 -15.33 13.78 3.23
CA THR A 399 -14.32 12.81 3.64
C THR A 399 -14.95 11.62 4.37
N VAL A 400 -15.86 11.88 5.33
CA VAL A 400 -16.61 10.84 6.05
C VAL A 400 -17.40 9.96 5.09
N GLN A 401 -18.06 10.56 4.10
CA GLN A 401 -18.81 9.83 3.07
C GLN A 401 -17.89 9.01 2.16
N ASN A 402 -16.79 9.59 1.69
CA ASN A 402 -15.83 8.95 0.78
C ASN A 402 -15.29 7.63 1.35
N ASN A 403 -15.01 7.60 2.64
CA ASN A 403 -14.41 6.48 3.36
C ASN A 403 -15.46 5.59 4.08
N GLY A 404 -16.73 5.95 4.05
CA GLY A 404 -17.81 5.19 4.69
C GLY A 404 -17.67 5.10 6.21
N PHE A 405 -17.09 6.07 6.89
CA PHE A 405 -16.80 6.00 8.33
C PHE A 405 -18.02 5.84 9.21
N ASP A 406 -19.13 6.51 8.89
CA ASP A 406 -20.37 6.38 9.67
C ASP A 406 -20.99 4.99 9.54
N GLU A 407 -20.98 4.40 8.35
CA GLU A 407 -21.48 3.06 8.11
C GLU A 407 -20.60 2.01 8.80
N THR A 408 -19.29 2.18 8.74
CA THR A 408 -18.29 1.31 9.36
C THR A 408 -18.48 1.26 10.87
N ARG A 409 -18.60 2.42 11.51
CA ARG A 409 -18.83 2.52 12.95
C ARG A 409 -20.10 1.76 13.39
N ASN A 410 -21.16 1.78 12.58
CA ASN A 410 -22.39 1.07 12.87
C ASN A 410 -22.24 -0.46 12.73
N ARG A 411 -21.36 -0.94 11.86
CA ARG A 411 -21.05 -2.36 11.65
C ARG A 411 -20.20 -2.96 12.78
N LEU A 412 -19.39 -2.15 13.44
CA LEU A 412 -18.50 -2.59 14.53
C LEU A 412 -19.22 -2.87 15.85
N VAL A 413 -20.52 -2.62 15.95
CA VAL A 413 -21.31 -2.95 17.15
C VAL A 413 -21.35 -4.47 17.32
N ALA A 414 -20.92 -4.95 18.49
CA ALA A 414 -20.91 -6.38 18.82
C ALA A 414 -22.29 -7.02 18.60
N GLY A 415 -22.28 -8.28 18.09
CA GLY A 415 -23.52 -9.06 17.89
C GLY A 415 -24.09 -9.56 19.21
N GLY A 416 -25.45 -9.66 19.26
CA GLY A 416 -26.16 -10.39 20.31
C GLY A 416 -26.27 -11.89 19.99
N PRO A 417 -26.90 -12.68 20.85
CA PRO A 417 -27.20 -14.09 20.59
C PRO A 417 -28.18 -14.18 19.39
N VAL A 418 -27.67 -14.67 18.25
CA VAL A 418 -28.42 -14.87 17.01
C VAL A 418 -28.18 -16.30 16.51
N PRO A 419 -29.10 -16.90 15.72
CA PRO A 419 -28.82 -18.18 15.07
C PRO A 419 -27.55 -18.12 14.20
N PRO A 420 -26.78 -19.21 14.11
CA PRO A 420 -25.64 -19.28 13.21
C PRO A 420 -26.05 -19.08 11.75
N VAL A 421 -25.24 -18.32 11.02
CA VAL A 421 -25.35 -18.11 9.56
C VAL A 421 -24.01 -18.42 8.90
N ALA A 422 -23.96 -18.55 7.59
CA ALA A 422 -22.68 -18.83 6.90
C ALA A 422 -21.68 -17.68 7.16
N ILE A 423 -22.06 -16.45 6.85
CA ILE A 423 -21.23 -15.26 7.11
C ILE A 423 -21.97 -14.35 8.12
N PRO A 424 -21.51 -14.25 9.36
CA PRO A 424 -22.06 -13.33 10.34
C PRO A 424 -21.92 -11.86 9.89
N ARG A 425 -22.89 -11.03 10.24
CA ARG A 425 -22.84 -9.59 9.95
C ARG A 425 -22.14 -8.75 11.01
N ARG A 426 -21.83 -9.36 12.16
CA ARG A 426 -21.24 -8.69 13.32
C ARG A 426 -20.20 -9.57 13.97
N VAL A 427 -19.17 -8.94 14.50
CA VAL A 427 -18.08 -9.59 15.23
C VAL A 427 -18.64 -10.44 16.38
N GLY A 428 -18.15 -11.65 16.56
CA GLY A 428 -18.52 -12.56 17.63
C GLY A 428 -19.90 -13.23 17.48
N SER A 429 -20.65 -12.94 16.40
CA SER A 429 -21.84 -13.73 16.07
C SER A 429 -21.44 -15.11 15.53
N PRO A 430 -22.22 -16.17 15.82
CA PRO A 430 -21.82 -17.53 15.46
C PRO A 430 -21.91 -17.79 13.95
N SER A 431 -20.85 -18.44 13.40
CA SER A 431 -20.83 -18.93 12.02
C SER A 431 -21.19 -20.41 11.92
N LEU A 432 -21.82 -20.82 10.79
CA LEU A 432 -21.99 -22.20 10.39
C LEU A 432 -20.64 -22.81 9.90
N ILE A 433 -19.73 -21.97 9.41
CA ILE A 433 -18.40 -22.34 8.96
C ILE A 433 -17.46 -22.37 10.17
N LYS A 434 -16.68 -23.44 10.31
CA LYS A 434 -15.78 -23.63 11.46
C LYS A 434 -14.30 -23.60 11.07
N HIS A 435 -13.99 -23.87 9.80
CA HIS A 435 -12.64 -23.91 9.30
C HIS A 435 -12.50 -23.04 8.06
N VAL A 436 -11.44 -22.24 8.02
CA VAL A 436 -11.07 -21.40 6.89
C VAL A 436 -9.71 -21.86 6.38
N ILE A 437 -9.59 -22.11 5.09
CA ILE A 437 -8.33 -22.30 4.39
C ILE A 437 -8.13 -21.13 3.46
N TYR A 438 -7.10 -20.33 3.72
CA TYR A 438 -6.76 -19.13 2.97
C TYR A 438 -5.47 -19.38 2.19
N VAL A 439 -5.55 -19.35 0.86
CA VAL A 439 -4.44 -19.63 -0.06
C VAL A 439 -4.04 -18.35 -0.75
N ILE A 440 -2.77 -17.99 -0.64
CA ILE A 440 -2.13 -16.88 -1.34
C ILE A 440 -1.31 -17.45 -2.50
N LYS A 441 -1.39 -16.80 -3.66
CA LYS A 441 -0.73 -17.12 -4.91
C LYS A 441 0.01 -15.89 -5.43
N GLU A 442 0.71 -15.99 -6.59
CA GLU A 442 1.65 -14.99 -7.08
C GLU A 442 1.30 -14.41 -8.45
N ASN A 443 1.01 -13.15 -8.46
CA ASN A 443 1.17 -12.14 -9.51
C ASN A 443 0.38 -12.39 -10.80
N ARG A 444 -0.92 -12.78 -10.75
CA ARG A 444 -1.72 -12.93 -11.98
C ARG A 444 -2.93 -11.99 -11.99
N THR A 445 -3.13 -11.36 -13.15
CA THR A 445 -4.35 -10.59 -13.39
C THR A 445 -5.52 -11.51 -13.73
N TYR A 446 -6.74 -10.98 -13.56
CA TYR A 446 -7.96 -11.67 -13.98
C TYR A 446 -7.92 -12.07 -15.46
N ASP A 447 -7.57 -11.14 -16.36
CA ASP A 447 -7.56 -11.40 -17.80
C ASP A 447 -6.51 -12.43 -18.23
N GLN A 448 -5.36 -12.50 -17.56
CA GLN A 448 -4.35 -13.50 -17.89
C GLN A 448 -4.83 -14.92 -17.67
N VAL A 449 -5.72 -15.16 -16.71
CA VAL A 449 -6.18 -16.50 -16.31
C VAL A 449 -7.61 -16.77 -16.72
N LEU A 450 -8.56 -15.90 -16.39
CA LEU A 450 -10.00 -16.12 -16.56
C LEU A 450 -10.63 -15.28 -17.70
N GLY A 451 -9.82 -14.55 -18.45
CA GLY A 451 -10.30 -13.69 -19.54
C GLY A 451 -11.02 -14.44 -20.66
N ASP A 452 -10.84 -15.78 -20.79
CA ASP A 452 -11.51 -16.64 -21.78
C ASP A 452 -12.84 -17.23 -21.28
N LEU A 453 -13.27 -16.91 -20.06
CA LEU A 453 -14.56 -17.37 -19.55
C LEU A 453 -15.70 -16.71 -20.34
N PRO A 454 -16.72 -17.47 -20.75
CA PRO A 454 -17.83 -16.94 -21.56
C PRO A 454 -18.78 -16.04 -20.76
N LYS A 455 -18.68 -16.05 -19.44
CA LYS A 455 -19.42 -15.19 -18.52
C LYS A 455 -18.42 -14.33 -17.75
N GLY A 456 -18.86 -13.17 -17.28
CA GLY A 456 -18.00 -12.21 -16.60
C GLY A 456 -17.36 -11.21 -17.56
N ASN A 457 -16.59 -10.28 -17.00
CA ASN A 457 -15.95 -9.17 -17.70
C ASN A 457 -14.49 -9.50 -18.03
N GLY A 458 -14.24 -10.46 -18.94
CA GLY A 458 -12.91 -10.89 -19.37
C GLY A 458 -12.57 -10.43 -20.80
N ASP A 459 -11.25 -10.23 -21.07
CA ASP A 459 -10.73 -10.02 -22.43
C ASP A 459 -9.93 -11.24 -22.90
N PRO A 460 -10.49 -12.09 -23.81
CA PRO A 460 -9.82 -13.29 -24.31
C PRO A 460 -8.49 -13.01 -25.03
N SER A 461 -8.27 -11.79 -25.53
CA SER A 461 -7.02 -11.43 -26.19
C SER A 461 -5.83 -11.34 -25.23
N LEU A 462 -6.09 -11.08 -23.95
CA LEU A 462 -5.09 -10.94 -22.88
C LEU A 462 -4.75 -12.26 -22.19
N VAL A 463 -5.49 -13.33 -22.41
CA VAL A 463 -5.30 -14.64 -21.76
C VAL A 463 -3.94 -15.23 -22.11
N LEU A 464 -3.18 -15.56 -21.09
CA LEU A 464 -1.92 -16.29 -21.20
C LEU A 464 -2.05 -17.72 -20.69
N PHE A 465 -2.81 -17.93 -19.64
CA PHE A 465 -2.93 -19.20 -18.91
C PHE A 465 -4.40 -19.64 -18.84
N GLY A 466 -5.02 -19.78 -20.04
CA GLY A 466 -6.42 -20.17 -20.17
C GLY A 466 -6.68 -21.61 -19.72
N ARG A 467 -7.90 -22.11 -19.97
CA ARG A 467 -8.43 -23.39 -19.49
C ARG A 467 -7.51 -24.62 -19.65
N ASP A 468 -6.70 -24.67 -20.70
CA ASP A 468 -5.78 -25.82 -20.91
C ASP A 468 -4.63 -25.83 -19.88
N THR A 469 -4.27 -24.67 -19.33
CA THR A 469 -3.27 -24.51 -18.28
C THR A 469 -3.90 -24.51 -16.89
N THR A 470 -5.07 -23.88 -16.73
CA THR A 470 -5.73 -23.66 -15.43
C THR A 470 -7.15 -24.25 -15.36
N PRO A 471 -7.34 -25.55 -15.63
CA PRO A 471 -8.66 -26.17 -15.65
C PRO A 471 -9.36 -26.13 -14.28
N ASN A 472 -8.61 -26.14 -13.18
CA ASN A 472 -9.18 -26.10 -11.82
C ASN A 472 -9.68 -24.71 -11.46
N HIS A 473 -8.91 -23.64 -11.72
CA HIS A 473 -9.39 -22.26 -11.56
C HIS A 473 -10.66 -22.01 -12.35
N HIS A 474 -10.68 -22.38 -13.64
CA HIS A 474 -11.84 -22.22 -14.50
C HIS A 474 -13.06 -22.96 -13.99
N ARG A 475 -12.85 -24.22 -13.54
CA ARG A 475 -13.95 -25.03 -13.02
C ARG A 475 -14.49 -24.47 -11.71
N LEU A 476 -13.62 -24.08 -10.78
CA LEU A 476 -14.03 -23.52 -9.51
C LEU A 476 -14.79 -22.20 -9.70
N ALA A 477 -14.32 -21.32 -10.57
CA ALA A 477 -15.01 -20.07 -10.91
C ALA A 477 -16.38 -20.33 -11.57
N GLN A 478 -16.54 -21.41 -12.36
CA GLN A 478 -17.81 -21.76 -13.00
C GLN A 478 -18.76 -22.52 -12.06
N ASP A 479 -18.23 -23.43 -11.24
CA ASP A 479 -19.03 -24.27 -10.35
C ASP A 479 -19.54 -23.48 -9.14
N PHE A 480 -18.80 -22.48 -8.68
CA PHE A 480 -19.10 -21.62 -7.54
C PHE A 480 -19.47 -20.19 -7.99
N VAL A 481 -18.73 -19.22 -7.55
CA VAL A 481 -18.94 -17.82 -7.89
C VAL A 481 -17.77 -17.32 -8.72
N LEU A 482 -18.07 -16.71 -9.86
CA LEU A 482 -17.10 -15.93 -10.61
C LEU A 482 -17.15 -14.49 -10.12
N LEU A 483 -16.10 -14.04 -9.46
CA LEU A 483 -15.88 -12.65 -9.06
C LEU A 483 -15.09 -11.97 -10.18
N ASP A 484 -15.74 -11.20 -11.04
CA ASP A 484 -15.08 -10.57 -12.19
C ASP A 484 -14.71 -9.09 -11.96
N ASN A 485 -14.94 -8.63 -10.74
CA ASN A 485 -14.62 -7.28 -10.27
C ASN A 485 -13.91 -7.35 -8.91
N PHE A 486 -12.85 -8.18 -8.85
CA PHE A 486 -12.04 -8.42 -7.65
C PHE A 486 -10.61 -7.87 -7.83
N TYR A 487 -10.05 -7.23 -6.79
CA TYR A 487 -8.79 -6.50 -6.85
C TYR A 487 -7.85 -6.87 -5.70
N ALA A 488 -6.55 -6.95 -5.99
CA ALA A 488 -5.53 -6.85 -4.96
C ALA A 488 -5.46 -5.41 -4.43
N ASP A 489 -5.22 -5.23 -3.13
CA ASP A 489 -5.04 -3.90 -2.53
C ASP A 489 -3.59 -3.42 -2.63
N ALA A 490 -2.77 -4.14 -3.35
CA ALA A 490 -1.32 -4.00 -3.46
C ALA A 490 -0.87 -3.72 -4.90
N GLU A 491 0.31 -3.10 -5.01
CA GLU A 491 0.99 -2.90 -6.29
C GLU A 491 2.02 -4.00 -6.60
N VAL A 492 2.62 -4.60 -5.56
CA VAL A 492 3.70 -5.60 -5.64
C VAL A 492 3.62 -6.57 -4.47
N SER A 493 4.37 -7.68 -4.51
CA SER A 493 4.31 -8.69 -3.44
C SER A 493 4.79 -8.15 -2.07
N ALA A 494 5.72 -7.18 -2.04
CA ALA A 494 6.15 -6.55 -0.78
C ALA A 494 4.99 -5.94 0.02
N ASP A 495 4.06 -5.27 -0.64
CA ASP A 495 2.85 -4.77 0.02
C ASP A 495 1.68 -5.76 -0.05
N GLY A 496 1.66 -6.69 -1.02
CA GLY A 496 0.63 -7.70 -1.21
C GLY A 496 0.46 -8.67 -0.04
N HIS A 497 1.55 -9.29 0.41
CA HIS A 497 1.51 -10.16 1.57
C HIS A 497 1.11 -9.41 2.85
N ASN A 498 1.52 -8.14 3.00
CA ASN A 498 1.08 -7.33 4.13
C ASN A 498 -0.43 -7.02 4.06
N TRP A 499 -0.96 -6.61 2.89
CA TRP A 499 -2.39 -6.43 2.70
C TRP A 499 -3.18 -7.72 2.93
N ALA A 500 -2.69 -8.85 2.44
CA ALA A 500 -3.35 -10.15 2.58
C ALA A 500 -3.35 -10.66 4.04
N MET A 501 -2.35 -10.31 4.86
CA MET A 501 -2.21 -10.82 6.22
C MET A 501 -2.57 -9.81 7.32
N ALA A 502 -2.54 -8.51 7.02
CA ALA A 502 -2.76 -7.47 8.02
C ALA A 502 -3.83 -6.43 7.64
N ALA A 503 -4.44 -6.53 6.46
CA ALA A 503 -5.35 -5.52 5.89
C ALA A 503 -4.72 -4.12 5.77
N ILE A 504 -3.40 -4.05 5.74
CA ILE A 504 -2.62 -2.81 5.57
C ILE A 504 -1.19 -3.15 5.16
N ALA A 505 -0.65 -2.41 4.22
CA ALA A 505 0.79 -2.20 4.14
C ALA A 505 1.07 -0.85 4.82
N ASN A 506 1.75 -0.90 5.96
CA ASN A 506 2.01 0.30 6.74
C ASN A 506 2.93 1.27 6.00
N ASP A 507 3.17 2.43 6.56
CA ASP A 507 3.94 3.48 5.89
C ASP A 507 5.39 3.08 5.56
N TYR A 508 6.03 2.27 6.41
CA TYR A 508 7.36 1.73 6.13
C TYR A 508 7.37 0.91 4.84
N VAL A 509 6.43 0.00 4.67
CA VAL A 509 6.31 -0.82 3.47
C VAL A 509 6.04 0.06 2.26
N GLN A 510 5.03 0.96 2.34
CA GLN A 510 4.60 1.81 1.24
C GLN A 510 5.69 2.75 0.70
N LYS A 511 6.60 3.23 1.56
CA LYS A 511 7.68 4.14 1.16
C LYS A 511 8.95 3.47 0.70
N ASN A 512 9.17 2.20 1.05
CA ASN A 512 10.44 1.53 0.78
C ASN A 512 10.40 0.50 -0.35
N TRP A 513 9.25 -0.14 -0.62
CA TRP A 513 9.19 -1.08 -1.72
C TRP A 513 9.57 -0.48 -3.09
N PRO A 514 9.27 0.81 -3.43
CA PRO A 514 9.67 1.35 -4.74
C PRO A 514 11.19 1.41 -4.93
N ALA A 515 11.94 1.68 -3.85
CA ALA A 515 13.39 1.71 -3.89
C ALA A 515 14.00 0.30 -3.97
N ASN A 516 13.40 -0.68 -3.29
CA ASN A 516 13.79 -2.09 -3.40
C ASN A 516 13.57 -2.60 -4.84
N TYR A 517 12.35 -2.51 -5.36
CA TYR A 517 11.96 -2.98 -6.70
C TYR A 517 12.60 -2.21 -7.88
N SER A 518 13.37 -1.19 -7.62
CA SER A 518 14.11 -0.43 -8.63
C SER A 518 15.62 -0.48 -8.45
N ASP A 519 16.10 -1.35 -7.59
CA ASP A 519 17.53 -1.54 -7.30
C ASP A 519 18.21 -0.21 -6.86
N ARG A 520 17.54 0.48 -5.90
CA ARG A 520 17.99 1.76 -5.35
C ARG A 520 18.39 1.68 -3.88
N GLY A 521 19.03 0.58 -3.48
CA GLY A 521 19.71 0.45 -2.20
C GLY A 521 18.84 0.18 -0.99
N ARG A 522 17.66 -0.43 -1.18
CA ARG A 522 16.85 -1.05 -0.12
C ARG A 522 16.85 -2.56 -0.27
N ASP A 523 16.99 -3.25 0.85
CA ASP A 523 16.84 -4.69 0.93
C ASP A 523 15.33 -5.05 1.03
N PHE A 524 14.94 -6.26 0.63
CA PHE A 524 13.59 -6.79 0.87
C PHE A 524 13.52 -7.27 2.32
N ASP A 525 12.79 -6.53 3.16
CA ASP A 525 12.70 -6.79 4.61
C ASP A 525 11.25 -6.65 5.15
N PHE A 526 10.27 -6.92 4.26
CA PHE A 526 8.85 -6.60 4.48
C PHE A 526 8.04 -7.75 5.08
N GLN A 527 8.59 -8.96 5.14
CA GLN A 527 7.89 -10.17 5.60
C GLN A 527 8.37 -10.66 6.97
N GLY A 528 8.46 -9.74 7.93
CA GLY A 528 8.79 -10.07 9.31
C GLY A 528 10.26 -9.91 9.69
N GLU A 529 11.14 -9.50 8.78
CA GLU A 529 12.56 -9.23 9.05
C GLU A 529 12.75 -7.89 9.75
N GLN A 530 11.96 -6.87 9.34
CA GLN A 530 12.05 -5.51 9.90
C GLN A 530 10.84 -5.19 10.77
N PRO A 531 11.03 -4.92 12.08
CA PRO A 531 9.93 -4.55 12.98
C PRO A 531 9.15 -3.30 12.53
N ALA A 532 9.79 -2.37 11.82
CA ALA A 532 9.12 -1.20 11.28
C ALA A 532 8.03 -1.53 10.23
N ALA A 533 8.08 -2.73 9.63
CA ALA A 533 7.03 -3.22 8.73
C ALA A 533 5.83 -3.85 9.47
N TYR A 534 5.86 -3.91 10.82
CA TYR A 534 4.77 -4.53 11.59
C TYR A 534 3.69 -3.50 11.89
N PRO A 535 2.44 -3.71 11.46
CA PRO A 535 1.35 -2.86 11.88
C PRO A 535 1.06 -3.04 13.37
N ARG A 536 0.56 -2.00 14.02
CA ARG A 536 0.21 -2.03 15.45
C ARG A 536 -0.85 -3.09 15.78
N SER A 537 -1.80 -3.32 14.88
CA SER A 537 -2.84 -4.36 15.03
C SER A 537 -2.27 -5.78 15.00
N GLY A 538 -1.08 -5.96 14.44
CA GLY A 538 -0.52 -7.25 14.08
C GLY A 538 -1.19 -7.85 12.85
N PHE A 539 -0.93 -9.12 12.63
CA PHE A 539 -1.37 -9.88 11.47
C PHE A 539 -2.60 -10.75 11.81
N LEU A 540 -3.20 -11.36 10.80
CA LEU A 540 -4.38 -12.22 10.95
C LEU A 540 -4.16 -13.36 11.96
N TRP A 541 -2.97 -13.96 11.98
CA TRP A 541 -2.62 -15.00 12.98
C TRP A 541 -2.48 -14.44 14.38
N ASP A 542 -2.05 -13.18 14.55
CA ASP A 542 -2.00 -12.53 15.86
C ASP A 542 -3.41 -12.29 16.40
N ALA A 543 -4.34 -11.85 15.53
CA ALA A 543 -5.75 -11.69 15.89
C ALA A 543 -6.38 -13.04 16.25
N ALA A 544 -6.09 -14.09 15.46
CA ALA A 544 -6.53 -15.47 15.76
C ALA A 544 -6.00 -15.93 17.13
N GLY A 545 -4.70 -15.77 17.39
CA GLY A 545 -4.09 -16.13 18.69
C GLY A 545 -4.71 -15.38 19.87
N ARG A 546 -4.93 -14.07 19.75
CA ARG A 546 -5.60 -13.25 20.77
C ARG A 546 -7.02 -13.72 21.06
N ALA A 547 -7.72 -14.21 20.03
CA ALA A 547 -9.10 -14.72 20.15
C ALA A 547 -9.20 -16.20 20.55
N GLY A 548 -8.09 -16.92 20.70
CA GLY A 548 -8.05 -18.36 20.97
C GLY A 548 -8.49 -19.21 19.76
N VAL A 549 -8.43 -18.66 18.55
CA VAL A 549 -8.65 -19.36 17.29
C VAL A 549 -7.36 -20.11 16.93
N SER A 550 -7.46 -21.43 16.73
CA SER A 550 -6.31 -22.24 16.34
C SER A 550 -5.91 -21.97 14.89
N TYR A 551 -4.61 -21.81 14.63
CA TYR A 551 -4.11 -21.52 13.30
C TYR A 551 -2.85 -22.31 12.94
N ARG A 552 -2.60 -22.49 11.63
CA ARG A 552 -1.43 -23.14 11.05
C ARG A 552 -1.03 -22.44 9.77
N VAL A 553 0.27 -22.18 9.60
CA VAL A 553 0.82 -21.40 8.48
C VAL A 553 1.77 -22.28 7.67
N TYR A 554 1.65 -22.18 6.35
CA TYR A 554 2.39 -22.96 5.36
C TYR A 554 3.04 -21.99 4.36
N GLY A 555 4.25 -21.56 4.66
CA GLY A 555 5.09 -20.74 3.77
C GLY A 555 5.02 -19.24 3.94
N GLU A 556 3.90 -18.67 4.40
CA GLU A 556 3.76 -17.24 4.65
C GLU A 556 4.65 -16.77 5.80
N PHE A 557 5.34 -15.64 5.62
CA PHE A 557 6.23 -15.04 6.62
C PHE A 557 7.20 -16.05 7.25
N THR A 558 7.83 -16.83 6.39
CA THR A 558 8.86 -17.81 6.79
C THR A 558 10.22 -17.44 6.23
N GLU A 559 11.30 -17.85 6.92
CA GLU A 559 12.67 -17.65 6.46
C GLU A 559 12.86 -18.26 5.06
N PHE A 560 13.34 -17.47 4.10
CA PHE A 560 13.47 -17.89 2.70
C PHE A 560 14.46 -19.05 2.55
N GLY A 561 14.08 -20.04 1.72
CA GLY A 561 14.94 -21.16 1.36
C GLY A 561 15.31 -22.13 2.49
N MET A 562 14.85 -21.90 3.70
CA MET A 562 15.19 -22.71 4.87
C MET A 562 14.31 -23.97 5.00
N VAL A 563 14.94 -25.08 5.37
CA VAL A 563 14.26 -26.32 5.80
C VAL A 563 15.00 -26.87 7.01
N PRO A 564 14.34 -27.09 8.13
CA PRO A 564 12.91 -26.87 8.38
C PRO A 564 12.52 -25.40 8.32
N SER A 565 11.35 -25.09 7.74
CA SER A 565 10.82 -23.74 7.67
C SER A 565 10.52 -23.18 9.06
N ARG A 566 10.83 -21.90 9.25
CA ARG A 566 10.63 -21.17 10.51
C ARG A 566 9.92 -19.87 10.21
N GLY A 567 9.03 -19.45 11.09
CA GLY A 567 8.42 -18.12 11.00
C GLY A 567 9.42 -17.03 11.31
N THR A 568 9.35 -15.95 10.54
CA THR A 568 10.17 -14.74 10.77
C THR A 568 9.77 -13.98 12.04
N MET A 569 8.58 -14.27 12.58
CA MET A 569 8.00 -13.56 13.72
C MET A 569 7.78 -14.49 14.93
N PRO A 570 7.87 -13.97 16.18
CA PRO A 570 7.66 -14.75 17.39
C PRO A 570 6.30 -15.45 17.47
N SER A 571 5.23 -14.80 16.99
CA SER A 571 3.86 -15.34 16.98
C SER A 571 3.67 -16.53 16.04
N LEU A 572 4.56 -16.73 15.08
CA LEU A 572 4.56 -17.90 14.20
C LEU A 572 5.31 -19.11 14.78
N SER A 573 6.01 -18.94 15.91
CA SER A 573 6.76 -20.01 16.55
C SER A 573 5.83 -21.17 16.95
N GLY A 574 6.11 -22.39 16.45
CA GLY A 574 5.28 -23.58 16.67
C GLY A 574 4.03 -23.66 15.77
N HIS A 575 3.73 -22.63 15.00
CA HIS A 575 2.55 -22.60 14.09
C HIS A 575 2.88 -22.79 12.61
N VAL A 576 4.15 -22.75 12.23
CA VAL A 576 4.62 -23.01 10.86
C VAL A 576 4.83 -24.49 10.60
N ALA A 577 4.41 -24.98 9.44
CA ALA A 577 4.69 -26.32 8.96
C ALA A 577 6.17 -26.46 8.55
N PRO A 578 7.00 -27.23 9.26
CA PRO A 578 8.45 -27.22 9.06
C PRO A 578 8.89 -27.84 7.74
N GLY A 579 8.09 -28.69 7.14
CA GLY A 579 8.37 -29.34 5.84
C GLY A 579 7.89 -28.55 4.63
N PHE A 580 7.10 -27.49 4.84
CA PHE A 580 6.54 -26.69 3.78
C PHE A 580 7.46 -25.50 3.45
N ARG A 581 7.98 -25.45 2.23
CA ARG A 581 8.85 -24.35 1.80
C ARG A 581 8.01 -23.13 1.37
N GLY A 582 8.38 -21.95 1.84
CA GLY A 582 7.87 -20.68 1.34
C GLY A 582 8.31 -20.39 -0.09
N TYR A 583 8.74 -19.16 -0.38
CA TYR A 583 9.16 -18.77 -1.72
C TYR A 583 10.43 -19.51 -2.14
N ASP A 584 10.28 -20.34 -3.14
CA ASP A 584 11.35 -21.04 -3.87
C ASP A 584 10.74 -21.58 -5.16
N LEU A 585 10.92 -20.87 -6.27
CA LEU A 585 10.34 -21.23 -7.56
C LEU A 585 10.87 -22.54 -8.15
N THR A 586 11.96 -23.09 -7.60
CA THR A 586 12.51 -24.39 -8.00
C THR A 586 11.70 -25.56 -7.41
N VAL A 587 10.96 -25.33 -6.33
CA VAL A 587 10.13 -26.32 -5.66
C VAL A 587 8.74 -26.36 -6.28
N PRO A 588 8.28 -27.53 -6.80
CA PRO A 588 6.92 -27.66 -7.31
C PRO A 588 5.85 -27.44 -6.23
N ASP A 589 4.74 -26.77 -6.60
CA ASP A 589 3.58 -26.66 -5.71
C ASP A 589 2.94 -28.01 -5.42
N GLN A 590 3.14 -29.01 -6.30
CA GLN A 590 2.79 -30.39 -5.97
C GLN A 590 3.55 -30.90 -4.74
N THR A 591 4.81 -30.53 -4.56
CA THR A 591 5.58 -30.90 -3.37
C THR A 591 5.05 -30.17 -2.13
N ARG A 592 4.68 -28.89 -2.27
CA ARG A 592 4.08 -28.10 -1.21
C ARG A 592 2.74 -28.68 -0.76
N ILE A 593 1.89 -29.03 -1.72
CA ILE A 593 0.60 -29.61 -1.38
C ILE A 593 0.72 -31.03 -0.80
N ASP A 594 1.76 -31.80 -1.16
CA ASP A 594 2.04 -33.09 -0.54
C ASP A 594 2.39 -32.95 0.95
N GLU A 595 3.15 -31.90 1.32
CA GLU A 595 3.47 -31.61 2.72
C GLU A 595 2.21 -31.18 3.50
N TRP A 596 1.39 -30.29 2.92
CA TRP A 596 0.12 -29.92 3.50
C TRP A 596 -0.81 -31.14 3.68
N LEU A 597 -0.90 -32.02 2.71
CA LEU A 597 -1.72 -33.25 2.75
C LEU A 597 -1.31 -34.19 3.90
N LYS A 598 -0.02 -34.27 4.22
CA LYS A 598 0.46 -35.07 5.36
C LYS A 598 -0.13 -34.57 6.67
N GLU A 599 0.00 -33.26 6.91
CA GLU A 599 -0.53 -32.63 8.14
C GLU A 599 -2.07 -32.66 8.15
N PHE A 600 -2.73 -32.37 7.04
CA PHE A 600 -4.19 -32.40 6.93
C PHE A 600 -4.77 -33.77 7.29
N ARG A 601 -4.20 -34.86 6.77
CA ARG A 601 -4.61 -36.23 7.10
C ARG A 601 -4.38 -36.56 8.57
N GLU A 602 -3.31 -36.07 9.14
CA GLU A 602 -3.04 -36.27 10.57
C GLU A 602 -4.04 -35.49 11.43
N PHE A 603 -4.35 -34.24 11.10
CA PHE A 603 -5.42 -33.47 11.76
C PHE A 603 -6.79 -34.14 11.59
N GLU A 604 -7.08 -34.68 10.40
CA GLU A 604 -8.32 -35.42 10.16
C GLU A 604 -8.39 -36.67 11.03
N ARG A 605 -7.31 -37.43 11.14
CA ARG A 605 -7.23 -38.64 11.98
C ARG A 605 -7.44 -38.31 13.46
N GLN A 606 -6.82 -37.21 13.94
CA GLN A 606 -6.89 -36.76 15.34
C GLN A 606 -8.17 -36.02 15.66
N GLY A 607 -8.85 -35.44 14.70
CA GLY A 607 -10.00 -34.57 14.92
C GLY A 607 -9.64 -33.17 15.39
N THR A 608 -8.47 -32.66 14.98
CA THR A 608 -7.89 -31.41 15.49
C THR A 608 -7.56 -30.43 14.38
N LEU A 609 -8.37 -30.40 13.31
CA LEU A 609 -8.11 -29.44 12.20
C LEU A 609 -8.09 -28.00 12.75
N PRO A 610 -7.05 -27.21 12.45
CA PRO A 610 -7.02 -25.80 12.81
C PRO A 610 -8.23 -25.03 12.23
N GLN A 611 -8.71 -24.02 12.96
CA GLN A 611 -9.81 -23.16 12.51
C GLN A 611 -9.38 -22.25 11.36
N LEU A 612 -8.08 -21.87 11.31
CA LEU A 612 -7.47 -21.09 10.25
C LEU A 612 -6.23 -21.79 9.73
N MET A 613 -6.17 -22.03 8.43
CA MET A 613 -4.97 -22.46 7.70
C MET A 613 -4.62 -21.39 6.66
N ILE A 614 -3.37 -20.97 6.61
CA ILE A 614 -2.85 -20.00 5.64
C ILE A 614 -1.78 -20.71 4.83
N LEU A 615 -1.89 -20.71 3.50
CA LEU A 615 -0.97 -21.39 2.60
C LEU A 615 -0.46 -20.44 1.53
N TRP A 616 0.84 -20.52 1.21
CA TRP A 616 1.45 -19.82 0.09
C TRP A 616 1.83 -20.81 -1.02
N LEU A 617 1.25 -20.61 -2.22
CA LEU A 617 1.54 -21.39 -3.43
C LEU A 617 2.13 -20.46 -4.50
N PRO A 618 3.46 -20.18 -4.51
CA PRO A 618 4.05 -19.08 -5.28
C PRO A 618 4.40 -19.43 -6.73
N ARG A 619 4.15 -20.64 -7.22
CA ARG A 619 4.78 -21.11 -8.46
C ARG A 619 4.19 -20.51 -9.73
N ASP A 620 3.03 -19.91 -9.67
CA ASP A 620 2.44 -19.18 -10.78
C ASP A 620 3.12 -17.85 -11.07
N HIS A 621 3.98 -17.32 -10.17
CA HIS A 621 4.94 -16.26 -10.47
C HIS A 621 5.75 -16.54 -11.73
N THR A 622 6.16 -17.77 -11.92
CA THR A 622 7.03 -18.29 -13.00
C THR A 622 8.48 -17.81 -12.94
N ALA A 623 9.37 -18.53 -13.62
CA ALA A 623 10.78 -18.16 -13.79
C ALA A 623 11.06 -17.65 -15.23
N GLY A 624 10.05 -17.11 -15.90
CA GLY A 624 10.15 -16.74 -17.30
C GLY A 624 10.54 -17.91 -18.19
N THR A 625 11.42 -17.67 -19.16
CA THR A 625 11.91 -18.70 -20.09
C THR A 625 13.35 -19.11 -19.80
N ARG A 626 13.78 -19.06 -18.53
CA ARG A 626 15.13 -19.50 -18.10
C ARG A 626 15.43 -20.91 -18.58
N PRO A 627 16.50 -21.13 -19.36
CA PRO A 627 16.85 -22.45 -19.88
C PRO A 627 17.00 -23.50 -18.77
N GLY A 628 16.38 -24.66 -18.96
CA GLY A 628 16.41 -25.75 -17.98
C GLY A 628 15.46 -25.59 -16.79
N ALA A 629 14.85 -24.42 -16.57
CA ALA A 629 13.72 -24.26 -15.67
C ALA A 629 12.41 -24.70 -16.36
N PRO A 630 11.36 -25.06 -15.62
CA PRO A 630 10.05 -25.35 -16.20
C PRO A 630 9.50 -24.17 -17.00
N THR A 631 8.73 -24.47 -18.05
CA THR A 631 8.09 -23.41 -18.84
C THR A 631 7.06 -22.64 -17.99
N PRO A 632 6.76 -21.37 -18.32
CA PRO A 632 5.72 -20.62 -17.62
C PRO A 632 4.39 -21.38 -17.51
N GLN A 633 3.96 -22.02 -18.61
CA GLN A 633 2.74 -22.82 -18.62
C GLN A 633 2.84 -24.04 -17.68
N ALA A 634 4.02 -24.68 -17.59
CA ALA A 634 4.23 -25.80 -16.69
C ALA A 634 4.13 -25.37 -15.21
N MET A 635 4.68 -24.21 -14.89
CA MET A 635 4.67 -23.67 -13.52
C MET A 635 3.26 -23.28 -13.08
N VAL A 636 2.51 -22.58 -13.94
CA VAL A 636 1.11 -22.19 -13.64
C VAL A 636 0.19 -23.43 -13.62
N ALA A 637 0.41 -24.42 -14.49
CA ALA A 637 -0.34 -25.66 -14.46
C ALA A 637 -0.09 -26.50 -13.19
N ASP A 638 1.13 -26.47 -12.67
CA ASP A 638 1.50 -27.10 -11.41
C ASP A 638 0.79 -26.44 -10.23
N ASN A 639 0.74 -25.11 -10.18
CA ASN A 639 -0.01 -24.32 -9.21
C ASN A 639 -1.53 -24.60 -9.28
N ASP A 640 -2.12 -24.60 -10.48
CA ASP A 640 -3.53 -24.92 -10.70
C ASP A 640 -3.93 -26.29 -10.18
N LEU A 641 -3.09 -27.29 -10.45
CA LEU A 641 -3.33 -28.66 -9.97
C LEU A 641 -3.19 -28.75 -8.44
N ALA A 642 -2.26 -28.00 -7.83
CA ALA A 642 -2.10 -27.96 -6.39
C ALA A 642 -3.38 -27.44 -5.70
N LEU A 643 -3.95 -26.33 -6.19
CA LEU A 643 -5.23 -25.81 -5.71
C LEU A 643 -6.35 -26.84 -5.92
N GLY A 644 -6.41 -27.47 -7.10
CA GLY A 644 -7.40 -28.53 -7.39
C GLY A 644 -7.34 -29.69 -6.41
N ARG A 645 -6.13 -30.18 -6.07
CA ARG A 645 -5.91 -31.28 -5.10
C ARG A 645 -6.30 -30.88 -3.68
N LEU A 646 -6.04 -29.62 -3.29
CA LEU A 646 -6.49 -29.10 -2.00
C LEU A 646 -8.02 -29.14 -1.90
N VAL A 647 -8.73 -28.59 -2.89
CA VAL A 647 -10.21 -28.59 -2.92
C VAL A 647 -10.76 -30.03 -2.97
N GLU A 648 -10.14 -30.92 -3.77
CA GLU A 648 -10.52 -32.34 -3.81
C GLU A 648 -10.45 -32.98 -2.43
N THR A 649 -9.35 -32.79 -1.73
CA THR A 649 -9.10 -33.37 -0.40
C THR A 649 -10.14 -32.87 0.61
N VAL A 650 -10.32 -31.56 0.71
CA VAL A 650 -11.27 -30.97 1.64
C VAL A 650 -12.70 -31.41 1.34
N SER A 651 -13.10 -31.44 0.06
CA SER A 651 -14.46 -31.83 -0.35
C SER A 651 -14.83 -33.26 -0.01
N ARG A 652 -13.83 -34.13 0.19
CA ARG A 652 -14.01 -35.56 0.53
C ARG A 652 -13.75 -35.88 1.98
N SER A 653 -13.28 -34.89 2.75
CA SER A 653 -12.98 -35.05 4.17
C SER A 653 -14.24 -34.97 5.04
N ARG A 654 -14.11 -35.37 6.29
CA ARG A 654 -15.18 -35.17 7.28
C ARG A 654 -15.43 -33.70 7.60
N TYR A 655 -14.51 -32.81 7.25
CA TYR A 655 -14.60 -31.35 7.44
C TYR A 655 -15.27 -30.63 6.27
N ALA A 656 -15.66 -31.32 5.21
CA ALA A 656 -16.31 -30.72 4.03
C ALA A 656 -17.59 -29.91 4.40
N ALA A 657 -18.28 -30.34 5.47
CA ALA A 657 -19.56 -29.76 5.88
C ALA A 657 -19.45 -28.34 6.48
N ASP A 658 -18.29 -27.94 6.97
CA ASP A 658 -18.08 -26.69 7.71
C ASP A 658 -16.74 -25.98 7.41
N THR A 659 -16.12 -26.33 6.28
CA THR A 659 -14.91 -25.66 5.77
C THR A 659 -15.21 -24.80 4.55
N VAL A 660 -14.57 -23.63 4.49
CA VAL A 660 -14.51 -22.78 3.30
C VAL A 660 -13.04 -22.60 2.87
N ILE A 661 -12.81 -22.58 1.57
CA ILE A 661 -11.53 -22.28 0.95
C ILE A 661 -11.64 -20.97 0.22
N PHE A 662 -10.71 -20.05 0.49
CA PHE A 662 -10.46 -18.82 -0.25
C PHE A 662 -9.08 -18.95 -0.90
N ALA A 663 -8.96 -18.60 -2.18
CA ALA A 663 -7.67 -18.49 -2.85
C ALA A 663 -7.64 -17.21 -3.68
N THR A 664 -6.58 -16.43 -3.55
CA THR A 664 -6.36 -15.19 -4.30
C THR A 664 -4.86 -14.96 -4.53
N GLU A 665 -4.54 -14.06 -5.44
CA GLU A 665 -3.17 -13.56 -5.60
C GLU A 665 -2.87 -12.52 -4.53
N ASP A 666 -1.59 -12.36 -4.17
CA ASP A 666 -1.10 -11.28 -3.31
C ASP A 666 -1.19 -9.92 -4.01
N ASP A 667 -0.78 -9.89 -5.26
CA ASP A 667 -0.89 -8.75 -6.17
C ASP A 667 -1.17 -9.20 -7.62
N ALA A 668 -1.29 -8.22 -8.54
CA ALA A 668 -1.52 -8.46 -9.96
C ALA A 668 -0.39 -7.92 -10.85
N GLN A 669 0.80 -7.67 -10.31
CA GLN A 669 1.86 -6.85 -10.93
C GLN A 669 2.33 -7.32 -12.30
N ASN A 670 2.20 -8.62 -12.59
CA ASN A 670 2.83 -9.24 -13.77
C ASN A 670 1.86 -9.46 -14.93
N GLY A 671 0.97 -8.52 -15.21
CA GLY A 671 0.19 -8.71 -16.40
C GLY A 671 -0.76 -7.60 -16.80
N PRO A 672 -1.20 -7.64 -18.08
CA PRO A 672 -2.21 -6.72 -18.56
C PRO A 672 -3.60 -7.11 -18.03
N ASP A 673 -4.41 -6.09 -17.79
CA ASP A 673 -5.84 -6.22 -17.52
C ASP A 673 -6.60 -5.04 -18.13
N HIS A 674 -7.73 -5.31 -18.79
CA HIS A 674 -8.44 -4.27 -19.55
C HIS A 674 -9.30 -3.34 -18.68
N VAL A 675 -9.44 -3.63 -17.38
CA VAL A 675 -10.24 -2.84 -16.43
C VAL A 675 -9.35 -2.01 -15.52
N ASP A 676 -8.46 -2.67 -14.74
CA ASP A 676 -7.52 -1.99 -13.84
C ASP A 676 -6.33 -2.91 -13.56
N ALA A 677 -5.15 -2.32 -13.40
CA ALA A 677 -3.90 -3.07 -13.18
C ALA A 677 -3.87 -3.87 -11.87
N HIS A 678 -4.73 -3.58 -10.90
CA HIS A 678 -4.87 -4.35 -9.67
C HIS A 678 -5.86 -5.51 -9.79
N ARG A 679 -6.60 -5.63 -10.92
CA ARG A 679 -7.63 -6.66 -11.01
C ARG A 679 -7.04 -8.05 -11.07
N THR A 680 -7.46 -8.91 -10.14
CA THR A 680 -6.95 -10.26 -9.99
C THR A 680 -8.06 -11.28 -9.81
N ILE A 681 -7.68 -12.53 -9.53
CA ILE A 681 -8.61 -13.64 -9.34
C ILE A 681 -8.85 -13.92 -7.88
N ALA A 682 -10.09 -14.28 -7.56
CA ALA A 682 -10.43 -14.88 -6.28
C ALA A 682 -11.31 -16.11 -6.49
N VAL A 683 -10.99 -17.19 -5.80
CA VAL A 683 -11.69 -18.48 -5.87
C VAL A 683 -12.28 -18.79 -4.50
N LEU A 684 -13.56 -19.19 -4.49
CA LEU A 684 -14.28 -19.60 -3.30
C LEU A 684 -14.74 -21.03 -3.49
N ALA A 685 -14.57 -21.90 -2.48
CA ALA A 685 -15.12 -23.25 -2.50
C ALA A 685 -15.60 -23.67 -1.11
N GLY A 686 -16.79 -24.24 -1.01
CA GLY A 686 -17.39 -24.71 0.23
C GLY A 686 -18.88 -25.03 0.10
N VAL A 687 -19.43 -25.75 1.05
CA VAL A 687 -20.85 -26.14 0.99
C VAL A 687 -21.81 -24.98 1.13
N PHE A 688 -21.37 -23.88 1.72
CA PHE A 688 -22.17 -22.65 1.90
C PHE A 688 -21.96 -21.62 0.80
N VAL A 689 -21.01 -21.85 -0.12
CA VAL A 689 -20.75 -20.97 -1.27
C VAL A 689 -21.83 -21.19 -2.34
N ARG A 690 -22.38 -20.13 -2.91
CA ARG A 690 -23.34 -20.18 -4.01
C ARG A 690 -22.74 -20.86 -5.23
N ARG A 691 -23.61 -21.32 -6.14
CA ARG A 691 -23.24 -22.11 -7.31
C ARG A 691 -23.60 -21.42 -8.61
N GLY A 692 -22.66 -21.42 -9.57
CA GLY A 692 -22.86 -21.03 -10.95
C GLY A 692 -23.28 -19.56 -11.14
N THR A 693 -22.91 -18.68 -10.22
CA THR A 693 -23.22 -17.25 -10.24
C THR A 693 -22.03 -16.44 -10.72
N VAL A 694 -22.31 -15.23 -11.22
CA VAL A 694 -21.32 -14.19 -11.49
C VAL A 694 -21.67 -13.00 -10.62
N ASP A 695 -20.70 -12.41 -9.96
CA ASP A 695 -20.87 -11.18 -9.19
C ASP A 695 -19.94 -10.09 -9.71
N HIS A 696 -20.52 -8.93 -9.97
CA HIS A 696 -19.85 -7.73 -10.50
C HIS A 696 -19.57 -6.68 -9.42
N THR A 697 -19.83 -7.01 -8.15
CA THR A 697 -19.54 -6.12 -7.03
C THR A 697 -18.04 -5.93 -6.88
N LEU A 698 -17.61 -4.68 -6.64
CA LEU A 698 -16.21 -4.41 -6.32
C LEU A 698 -15.88 -5.02 -4.96
N TYR A 699 -15.03 -6.03 -4.99
CA TYR A 699 -14.38 -6.64 -3.84
C TYR A 699 -12.87 -6.56 -3.97
N SER A 700 -12.17 -6.66 -2.85
CA SER A 700 -10.71 -6.70 -2.84
C SER A 700 -10.17 -7.64 -1.75
N THR A 701 -8.87 -7.70 -1.60
CA THR A 701 -8.18 -8.49 -0.58
C THR A 701 -8.76 -8.23 0.82
N VAL A 702 -9.01 -6.96 1.19
CA VAL A 702 -9.62 -6.62 2.49
C VAL A 702 -11.07 -7.10 2.63
N SER A 703 -11.78 -7.30 1.52
CA SER A 703 -13.12 -7.92 1.54
C SER A 703 -13.08 -9.40 1.91
N LEU A 704 -12.05 -10.14 1.43
CA LEU A 704 -11.80 -11.52 1.83
C LEU A 704 -11.42 -11.58 3.31
N LEU A 705 -10.46 -10.75 3.75
CA LEU A 705 -10.06 -10.69 5.15
C LEU A 705 -11.25 -10.42 6.06
N ARG A 706 -12.07 -9.40 5.72
CA ARG A 706 -13.28 -9.10 6.51
C ARG A 706 -14.23 -10.28 6.59
N THR A 707 -14.38 -11.03 5.52
CA THR A 707 -15.21 -12.25 5.50
C THR A 707 -14.63 -13.34 6.41
N ILE A 708 -13.33 -13.58 6.34
CA ILE A 708 -12.59 -14.54 7.19
C ILE A 708 -12.73 -14.15 8.66
N GLU A 709 -12.52 -12.90 9.00
CA GLU A 709 -12.68 -12.38 10.36
C GLU A 709 -14.09 -12.61 10.93
N LEU A 710 -15.12 -12.29 10.15
CA LEU A 710 -16.50 -12.52 10.57
C LEU A 710 -16.81 -13.99 10.78
N ILE A 711 -16.31 -14.89 9.95
CA ILE A 711 -16.44 -16.35 10.11
C ILE A 711 -15.78 -16.79 11.43
N LEU A 712 -14.59 -16.33 11.70
CA LEU A 712 -13.78 -16.72 12.87
C LEU A 712 -14.12 -15.93 14.13
N GLY A 713 -15.02 -14.93 14.03
CA GLY A 713 -15.43 -14.08 15.16
C GLY A 713 -14.40 -13.02 15.55
N LEU A 714 -13.43 -12.72 14.66
CA LEU A 714 -12.35 -11.77 14.89
C LEU A 714 -12.83 -10.32 14.68
N PRO A 715 -12.33 -9.35 15.46
CA PRO A 715 -12.50 -7.94 15.15
C PRO A 715 -11.68 -7.59 13.90
N PRO A 716 -12.01 -6.50 13.18
CA PRO A 716 -11.17 -6.04 12.08
C PRO A 716 -9.80 -5.61 12.59
N LEU A 717 -8.79 -5.79 11.74
CA LEU A 717 -7.42 -5.40 12.01
C LEU A 717 -7.23 -3.89 11.86
N THR A 718 -7.78 -3.32 10.79
CA THR A 718 -7.56 -1.93 10.38
C THR A 718 -8.85 -1.22 10.00
N GLN A 719 -8.76 0.04 9.64
CA GLN A 719 -9.88 0.81 9.09
C GLN A 719 -10.32 0.27 7.72
N PHE A 720 -9.42 -0.33 6.96
CA PHE A 720 -9.67 -0.78 5.59
C PHE A 720 -10.57 -2.02 5.57
N ASP A 721 -10.25 -3.06 6.31
CA ASP A 721 -11.11 -4.25 6.44
C ASP A 721 -12.39 -3.96 7.26
N ALA A 722 -12.31 -3.07 8.25
CA ALA A 722 -13.51 -2.59 8.96
C ALA A 722 -14.51 -1.93 8.01
N ALA A 723 -14.05 -1.15 7.04
CA ALA A 723 -14.88 -0.50 6.05
C ALA A 723 -15.25 -1.42 4.88
N ALA A 724 -14.49 -2.48 4.63
CA ALA A 724 -14.69 -3.38 3.51
C ALA A 724 -16.08 -4.02 3.50
N GLN A 725 -16.61 -4.22 2.31
CA GLN A 725 -17.82 -5.00 2.11
C GLN A 725 -17.47 -6.49 2.16
N PRO A 726 -17.96 -7.26 3.17
CA PRO A 726 -17.73 -8.70 3.18
C PRO A 726 -18.55 -9.39 2.10
N LEU A 727 -18.12 -10.57 1.67
CA LEU A 727 -18.70 -11.36 0.58
C LEU A 727 -20.03 -12.02 1.00
N LEU A 728 -20.99 -11.25 1.50
CA LEU A 728 -22.26 -11.77 2.01
C LEU A 728 -23.15 -12.35 0.90
N GLY A 729 -23.09 -11.75 -0.29
CA GLY A 729 -23.88 -12.15 -1.44
C GLY A 729 -23.51 -13.52 -2.00
N GLU A 730 -22.25 -13.93 -1.75
CA GLU A 730 -21.66 -15.14 -2.29
C GLU A 730 -21.98 -16.41 -1.50
N PHE A 731 -22.63 -16.24 -0.36
CA PHE A 731 -22.91 -17.33 0.57
C PHE A 731 -24.42 -17.55 0.75
N THR A 732 -24.76 -18.74 1.22
CA THR A 732 -26.10 -19.16 1.60
C THR A 732 -26.04 -19.94 2.89
N ASP A 733 -27.05 -19.79 3.76
CA ASP A 733 -27.17 -20.54 5.01
C ASP A 733 -27.68 -21.98 4.79
N ARG A 734 -27.97 -22.35 3.54
CA ARG A 734 -28.38 -23.70 3.16
C ARG A 734 -27.20 -24.43 2.51
N PRO A 735 -26.61 -25.43 3.19
CA PRO A 735 -25.47 -26.15 2.64
C PRO A 735 -25.86 -26.90 1.37
N ALA A 736 -25.01 -26.78 0.35
CA ALA A 736 -25.07 -27.56 -0.89
C ALA A 736 -23.82 -28.46 -0.97
N PRO A 737 -23.92 -29.73 -0.50
CA PRO A 737 -22.79 -30.66 -0.53
C PRO A 737 -22.20 -30.79 -1.94
N PHE A 738 -20.89 -30.94 -2.03
CA PHE A 738 -20.19 -31.18 -3.29
C PHE A 738 -19.04 -32.15 -3.09
N THR A 739 -18.66 -32.78 -4.18
CA THR A 739 -17.46 -33.58 -4.28
C THR A 739 -16.68 -33.07 -5.48
N TYR A 740 -15.45 -32.66 -5.23
CA TYR A 740 -14.56 -32.18 -6.27
C TYR A 740 -13.58 -33.29 -6.68
N THR A 741 -13.16 -33.28 -7.92
CA THR A 741 -12.06 -34.09 -8.44
C THR A 741 -11.15 -33.16 -9.21
N ALA A 742 -9.89 -33.10 -8.83
CA ALA A 742 -8.90 -32.26 -9.48
C ALA A 742 -8.76 -32.65 -10.97
N SER A 743 -8.79 -31.66 -11.82
CA SER A 743 -8.60 -31.81 -13.25
C SER A 743 -7.12 -31.68 -13.59
N MET A 744 -6.57 -32.68 -14.31
CA MET A 744 -5.20 -32.55 -14.81
C MET A 744 -5.15 -31.49 -15.91
N PRO A 745 -4.24 -30.52 -15.82
CA PRO A 745 -3.96 -29.60 -16.92
C PRO A 745 -3.55 -30.36 -18.18
N ARG A 746 -3.89 -29.81 -19.34
CA ARG A 746 -3.40 -30.34 -20.62
C ARG A 746 -1.93 -30.01 -20.86
N GLN A 747 -1.43 -28.98 -20.20
CA GLN A 747 -0.02 -28.61 -20.21
C GLN A 747 0.81 -29.59 -19.38
N SER A 748 2.02 -29.88 -19.82
CA SER A 748 2.96 -30.68 -19.03
C SER A 748 3.43 -29.92 -17.80
N LEU A 749 3.36 -30.51 -16.62
CA LEU A 749 3.85 -29.92 -15.38
C LEU A 749 5.39 -29.83 -15.29
N VAL A 750 6.09 -30.54 -16.20
CA VAL A 750 7.56 -30.70 -16.14
C VAL A 750 8.25 -30.32 -17.46
N ALA A 751 7.55 -29.69 -18.38
CA ALA A 751 8.15 -29.19 -19.62
C ALA A 751 9.20 -28.13 -19.30
N LEU A 752 10.40 -28.27 -19.85
CA LEU A 752 11.51 -27.35 -19.60
C LEU A 752 11.70 -26.37 -20.76
N ASN A 753 12.15 -25.19 -20.43
CA ASN A 753 12.55 -24.17 -21.41
C ASN A 753 13.78 -24.60 -22.18
N ALA A 754 13.72 -24.54 -23.51
CA ALA A 754 14.87 -24.74 -24.37
C ALA A 754 15.84 -23.53 -24.28
N PRO A 755 17.15 -23.75 -24.55
CA PRO A 755 18.11 -22.62 -24.65
C PRO A 755 17.74 -21.57 -25.70
N THR A 756 16.94 -21.97 -26.69
CA THR A 756 16.45 -21.11 -27.78
C THR A 756 15.06 -20.53 -27.53
N ALA A 757 14.49 -20.70 -26.34
CA ALA A 757 13.17 -20.15 -26.02
C ALA A 757 13.17 -18.61 -26.13
N PRO A 758 12.08 -17.99 -26.60
CA PRO A 758 11.98 -16.55 -26.65
C PRO A 758 12.24 -15.92 -25.26
N GLY A 759 13.18 -14.98 -25.18
CA GLY A 759 13.54 -14.35 -23.90
C GLY A 759 14.48 -15.17 -22.99
N ALA A 760 15.00 -16.32 -23.43
CA ALA A 760 15.88 -17.19 -22.63
C ALA A 760 17.13 -16.46 -22.10
N ALA A 761 17.80 -15.68 -22.96
CA ALA A 761 18.98 -14.91 -22.57
C ALA A 761 18.65 -13.77 -21.60
N GLU A 762 17.46 -13.17 -21.70
CA GLU A 762 16.98 -12.15 -20.77
C GLU A 762 16.63 -12.81 -19.43
N SER A 763 15.92 -13.93 -19.44
CA SER A 763 15.53 -14.69 -18.23
C SER A 763 16.72 -15.19 -17.40
N LEU A 764 17.87 -15.47 -18.03
CA LEU A 764 19.08 -15.85 -17.29
C LEU A 764 19.66 -14.73 -16.43
N ARG A 765 19.30 -13.48 -16.70
CA ARG A 765 19.78 -12.30 -15.98
C ARG A 765 18.82 -11.84 -14.89
N LEU A 766 17.64 -12.46 -14.81
CA LEU A 766 16.64 -12.11 -13.81
C LEU A 766 17.04 -12.63 -12.43
N PRO A 767 16.98 -11.82 -11.37
CA PRO A 767 17.28 -12.21 -9.98
C PRO A 767 16.10 -13.01 -9.39
N LEU A 768 15.94 -14.26 -9.80
CA LEU A 768 14.82 -15.15 -9.41
C LEU A 768 15.02 -15.88 -8.08
N THR A 769 16.10 -15.58 -7.36
CA THR A 769 16.43 -16.21 -6.07
C THR A 769 15.86 -15.47 -4.88
N GLU A 770 15.52 -14.23 -5.07
CA GLU A 770 14.93 -13.33 -4.07
C GLU A 770 13.45 -13.14 -4.39
N VAL A 771 12.66 -12.87 -3.36
CA VAL A 771 11.24 -12.62 -3.55
C VAL A 771 11.09 -11.39 -4.46
N ASP A 772 10.48 -11.59 -5.60
CA ASP A 772 9.96 -10.57 -6.51
C ASP A 772 10.96 -9.49 -6.99
N GLU A 773 12.27 -9.72 -6.91
CA GLU A 773 13.28 -8.78 -7.43
C GLU A 773 13.35 -8.72 -8.97
N VAL A 774 12.47 -9.41 -9.64
CA VAL A 774 12.46 -9.47 -11.12
C VAL A 774 11.85 -8.19 -11.68
N PRO A 775 12.52 -7.49 -12.64
CA PRO A 775 11.91 -6.35 -13.32
C PRO A 775 10.62 -6.77 -14.06
N PRO A 776 9.41 -6.40 -13.58
CA PRO A 776 8.13 -6.99 -14.04
C PRO A 776 7.84 -6.70 -15.53
N ALA A 777 8.17 -5.50 -16.00
CA ALA A 777 8.02 -5.15 -17.41
C ALA A 777 8.89 -6.04 -18.35
N VAL A 778 10.02 -6.56 -17.85
CA VAL A 778 10.86 -7.50 -18.60
C VAL A 778 10.21 -8.87 -18.59
N LEU A 779 9.78 -9.35 -17.42
CA LEU A 779 9.11 -10.65 -17.27
C LEU A 779 7.83 -10.72 -18.13
N ASN A 780 6.99 -9.69 -18.10
CA ASN A 780 5.77 -9.63 -18.91
C ASN A 780 6.04 -9.76 -20.42
N ARG A 781 7.06 -9.07 -20.94
CA ARG A 781 7.45 -9.22 -22.35
C ARG A 781 7.93 -10.64 -22.68
N ILE A 782 8.70 -11.24 -21.78
CA ILE A 782 9.18 -12.61 -21.92
C ILE A 782 7.99 -13.57 -21.97
N LEU A 783 7.07 -13.47 -21.00
CA LEU A 783 5.88 -14.33 -20.92
C LEU A 783 4.99 -14.15 -22.15
N TRP A 784 4.73 -12.91 -22.57
CA TRP A 784 3.93 -12.66 -23.75
C TRP A 784 4.52 -13.31 -25.00
N ARG A 785 5.83 -13.08 -25.25
CA ARG A 785 6.52 -13.67 -26.39
C ARG A 785 6.60 -15.20 -26.32
N ALA A 786 6.79 -15.75 -25.14
CA ALA A 786 6.84 -17.20 -24.96
C ALA A 786 5.51 -17.89 -25.27
N ILE A 787 4.39 -17.23 -25.02
CA ILE A 787 3.05 -17.82 -25.12
C ILE A 787 2.33 -17.38 -26.41
N LYS A 788 2.42 -16.11 -26.78
CA LYS A 788 1.73 -15.54 -27.96
C LYS A 788 2.63 -15.41 -29.19
N GLY A 789 3.94 -15.69 -29.07
CA GLY A 789 4.89 -15.54 -30.16
C GLY A 789 5.09 -14.06 -30.54
N ASP A 790 5.10 -13.80 -31.84
CA ASP A 790 5.28 -12.43 -32.40
C ASP A 790 3.99 -11.60 -32.41
N VAL A 791 2.90 -12.07 -31.81
CA VAL A 791 1.66 -11.30 -31.70
C VAL A 791 1.93 -10.05 -30.84
N PRO A 792 1.71 -8.85 -31.33
CA PRO A 792 1.84 -7.65 -30.53
C PRO A 792 0.90 -7.71 -29.32
N MET A 793 1.36 -7.24 -28.18
CA MET A 793 0.45 -7.06 -27.04
C MET A 793 -0.68 -6.12 -27.44
N PRO A 794 -1.95 -6.47 -27.21
CA PRO A 794 -3.07 -5.68 -27.67
C PRO A 794 -3.00 -4.26 -27.14
N ALA A 795 -3.22 -3.33 -28.06
CA ALA A 795 -3.54 -1.98 -27.67
C ALA A 795 -4.97 -2.00 -27.12
N THR A 796 -5.21 -1.57 -25.88
CA THR A 796 -6.56 -1.51 -25.25
C THR A 796 -7.59 -0.96 -26.24
N PRO A 797 -8.77 -1.56 -26.39
CA PRO A 797 -9.85 -0.98 -27.16
C PRO A 797 -10.15 0.43 -26.65
N ALA A 798 -10.36 1.36 -27.57
CA ALA A 798 -10.91 2.66 -27.21
C ALA A 798 -12.18 2.40 -26.39
N THR A 799 -12.26 2.95 -25.19
CA THR A 799 -13.42 2.88 -24.31
C THR A 799 -14.72 2.89 -25.12
N ARG A 800 -15.49 1.82 -25.04
CA ARG A 800 -16.88 1.92 -25.41
C ARG A 800 -17.51 2.93 -24.45
N ARG A 801 -17.88 4.08 -24.99
CA ARG A 801 -18.62 5.14 -24.31
C ARG A 801 -19.97 4.64 -23.81
#